data_edb94f8facb01a5debb5a10e58a235c3
#
_entry.id   edb94f8facb01a5debb5a10e58a235c3
#
_cell.length_a   1.000
_cell.length_b   1.000
_cell.length_c   1.000
_cell.angle_alpha   90.00
_cell.angle_beta   90.00
_cell.angle_gamma   90.00
#
_symmetry.space_group_name_H-M   'P 1'
#
loop_
_entity.id
_entity.type
_entity.pdbx_description
1 polymer ?
#
loop_
_entity_poly.entity_id
_entity_poly.type
_entity_poly.pdbx_seq_one_letter_code
_entity_poly.pdbx_strand_id
1 'polypeptide(L)'
;EGFESFNKIPLPLLNQLYSNDRTWKMVETCHNVWFNPQTHKKFNPEAYCFVTPYHLKETFLNETPIKFLSLYPIENKVTKILEENEIYGDFNQVPLIEKIKVRNELGLDMFKTHVLNVGLWTSGKNQGEGVEVARELIESNPDIEFHFIGNQAPNFEDYWGPIMNNLPSNVKVWGERNDVEKFMTACDVLMFNSTWECNPLVVRESINYGMKILARDLPQYMGMFDGYITPIEGDVKNISKQLVELIENKDVYKILPDDTFGEDLLNFYNAVTNINITQNKPLTKDYTFVRHYVTQPYFEIQGTTENKLNIKYYDDKNEISYQNELSINSWVKLNKEYFIKWRTTVEENGEIIYDETLDLKDKRVYISFGSKSLGDTMAWIPYCEVFRKKHGCQLIVSTFLNSLFKDQYPEIEFVEPGDLVPNIHAQYRLGWHYTSEGVYDNNKHPFDFKKIPLQKTATDILGLDYEEIRPLLKLPNTPKKKKVGIGFHSTAQAKYWNNPDAWQTVIDHLNNLGYECMVYSKEGDGYMNNHYPEGVTIFKGGNLQEVIDDLSSCEFFIGLGSGLSWLAWACKLPVVLISGFSEKWAETTLDTYRVINENVCHGCFNSDRLDAGDWNWCPLHKNTDRMFECTKEISSDMVIKEINKIINKEVMEEKIDEVLFDWGGRSDWYIKQAEEEIFEGNTYERFFEVEEGDIVVDLGASLGPFTYKVLPKNPKQCYVVEPISHQIEILKKNVGQENVKIIQGAITDKKKIEISWDEMTESVPTFSFREFLDEQGINKIDFLKCDCEGGEYDVFQQSNIEFLKTIPKIVTEFHLNNDSNYHECKFRWFRDNILTQFDNIQVFSVDGVDIKWDLWNDHFIEYYSEVIIYIDNRK
;
A
#
# COMPACT_ATOMS: atom_id res chain seq x y z
N GLU A 1 -4.92 -13.57 -33.48
CA GLU A 1 -5.56 -12.32 -33.12
C GLU A 1 -6.37 -12.48 -31.86
N GLY A 2 -6.32 -11.48 -30.97
CA GLY A 2 -6.75 -11.60 -29.60
C GLY A 2 -8.26 -11.72 -29.38
N PHE A 3 -8.65 -11.59 -28.13
CA PHE A 3 -9.98 -11.67 -27.55
C PHE A 3 -11.08 -10.90 -28.34
N GLU A 4 -10.77 -9.74 -28.92
CA GLU A 4 -11.71 -8.94 -29.71
C GLU A 4 -12.18 -9.63 -31.00
N SER A 5 -11.31 -10.41 -31.65
CA SER A 5 -11.69 -11.17 -32.86
C SER A 5 -12.60 -12.34 -32.51
N PHE A 6 -12.40 -12.93 -31.36
CA PHE A 6 -13.18 -14.08 -30.89
C PHE A 6 -14.65 -13.72 -30.66
N ASN A 7 -14.90 -12.50 -30.16
CA ASN A 7 -16.25 -12.01 -29.90
C ASN A 7 -17.01 -11.62 -31.17
N LYS A 8 -16.30 -11.45 -32.30
CA LYS A 8 -16.90 -11.14 -33.63
C LYS A 8 -17.26 -12.37 -34.44
N ILE A 9 -16.83 -13.57 -34.00
CA ILE A 9 -17.14 -14.85 -34.66
C ILE A 9 -18.47 -15.38 -34.13
N PRO A 10 -19.49 -15.59 -34.98
CA PRO A 10 -20.76 -16.15 -34.52
C PRO A 10 -20.61 -17.49 -33.82
N LEU A 11 -21.35 -17.68 -32.73
CA LEU A 11 -21.25 -18.86 -31.90
C LEU A 11 -21.44 -20.22 -32.65
N PRO A 12 -22.35 -20.36 -33.63
CA PRO A 12 -22.44 -21.58 -34.42
C PRO A 12 -21.15 -21.91 -35.16
N LEU A 13 -20.45 -20.88 -35.70
CA LEU A 13 -19.17 -21.03 -36.35
C LEU A 13 -18.06 -21.40 -35.40
N LEU A 14 -18.03 -20.79 -34.20
CA LEU A 14 -17.09 -21.14 -33.14
C LEU A 14 -17.27 -22.60 -32.70
N ASN A 15 -18.50 -23.03 -32.43
CA ASN A 15 -18.82 -24.42 -32.10
C ASN A 15 -18.37 -25.42 -33.20
N GLN A 16 -18.48 -24.99 -34.46
CA GLN A 16 -17.99 -25.79 -35.60
C GLN A 16 -16.47 -25.84 -35.66
N LEU A 17 -15.80 -24.67 -35.50
CA LEU A 17 -14.32 -24.57 -35.55
C LEU A 17 -13.64 -25.39 -34.44
N TYR A 18 -14.26 -25.47 -33.28
CA TYR A 18 -13.76 -26.20 -32.12
C TYR A 18 -14.55 -27.49 -31.80
N SER A 19 -15.32 -28.01 -32.75
CA SER A 19 -16.06 -29.24 -32.58
C SER A 19 -15.13 -30.42 -32.28
N ASN A 20 -15.63 -31.39 -31.49
CA ASN A 20 -14.83 -32.55 -31.05
C ASN A 20 -14.59 -33.55 -32.17
N ASP A 21 -15.38 -33.51 -33.24
CA ASP A 21 -15.29 -34.35 -34.44
C ASP A 21 -14.57 -33.70 -35.62
N ARG A 22 -13.97 -32.51 -35.42
CA ARG A 22 -13.19 -31.86 -36.46
C ARG A 22 -11.98 -32.69 -36.88
N THR A 23 -11.56 -32.51 -38.13
CA THR A 23 -10.38 -33.22 -38.71
C THR A 23 -9.14 -32.37 -38.73
N TRP A 24 -9.22 -31.09 -38.34
CA TRP A 24 -8.11 -30.14 -38.30
C TRP A 24 -7.68 -29.88 -36.86
N LYS A 25 -6.44 -29.44 -36.71
CA LYS A 25 -5.88 -28.95 -35.43
C LYS A 25 -5.92 -27.44 -35.41
N MET A 26 -6.13 -26.87 -34.22
CA MET A 26 -6.14 -25.43 -33.99
C MET A 26 -4.86 -25.00 -33.30
N VAL A 27 -4.24 -23.96 -33.84
CA VAL A 27 -3.10 -23.25 -33.24
C VAL A 27 -3.46 -21.77 -33.13
N GLU A 28 -3.24 -21.20 -31.99
CA GLU A 28 -3.50 -19.78 -31.76
C GLU A 28 -2.23 -19.03 -31.39
N THR A 29 -2.02 -17.88 -32.01
CA THR A 29 -0.88 -17.00 -31.70
C THR A 29 -1.31 -15.86 -30.79
N CYS A 30 -0.67 -15.75 -29.65
CA CYS A 30 -0.91 -14.72 -28.65
C CYS A 30 0.07 -13.56 -28.86
N HIS A 31 -0.40 -12.51 -29.52
CA HIS A 31 0.39 -11.30 -29.79
C HIS A 31 0.35 -10.26 -28.66
N ASN A 32 -0.59 -10.42 -27.71
CA ASN A 32 -0.78 -9.47 -26.63
C ASN A 32 -0.42 -10.12 -25.31
N VAL A 33 0.55 -9.56 -24.60
CA VAL A 33 1.00 -10.05 -23.28
C VAL A 33 -0.07 -9.98 -22.19
N TRP A 34 -1.17 -9.26 -22.42
CA TRP A 34 -2.30 -9.16 -21.52
C TRP A 34 -3.35 -10.24 -21.73
N PHE A 35 -3.22 -10.99 -22.81
CA PHE A 35 -4.15 -12.07 -23.08
C PHE A 35 -3.83 -13.27 -22.18
N ASN A 36 -4.76 -13.63 -21.32
CA ASN A 36 -4.68 -14.84 -20.51
C ASN A 36 -5.67 -15.87 -21.04
N PRO A 37 -5.23 -16.96 -21.67
CA PRO A 37 -6.10 -18.00 -22.21
C PRO A 37 -7.03 -18.62 -21.18
N GLN A 38 -6.61 -18.75 -19.92
CA GLN A 38 -7.43 -19.35 -18.85
C GLN A 38 -8.68 -18.54 -18.51
N THR A 39 -8.57 -17.21 -18.58
CA THR A 39 -9.66 -16.30 -18.19
C THR A 39 -10.46 -15.78 -19.37
N HIS A 40 -9.85 -15.72 -20.56
CA HIS A 40 -10.44 -15.10 -21.73
C HIS A 40 -10.97 -16.09 -22.76
N LYS A 41 -10.66 -17.38 -22.63
CA LYS A 41 -11.04 -18.40 -23.60
C LYS A 41 -12.08 -19.37 -23.06
N LYS A 42 -13.03 -19.73 -23.92
CA LYS A 42 -14.04 -20.76 -23.69
C LYS A 42 -13.77 -22.06 -24.45
N PHE A 43 -12.94 -21.96 -25.48
CA PHE A 43 -12.46 -23.11 -26.26
C PHE A 43 -10.93 -23.11 -26.21
N ASN A 44 -10.37 -24.30 -26.15
CA ASN A 44 -8.93 -24.49 -26.15
C ASN A 44 -8.45 -25.09 -27.48
N PRO A 45 -7.44 -24.49 -28.13
CA PRO A 45 -6.73 -25.07 -29.27
C PRO A 45 -5.86 -26.25 -28.84
N GLU A 46 -5.26 -26.96 -29.78
CA GLU A 46 -4.25 -27.94 -29.53
C GLU A 46 -2.92 -27.33 -29.08
N ALA A 47 -2.64 -26.11 -29.52
CA ALA A 47 -1.42 -25.40 -29.16
C ALA A 47 -1.57 -23.88 -29.16
N TYR A 48 -0.70 -23.22 -28.37
CA TYR A 48 -0.51 -21.78 -28.37
C TYR A 48 0.89 -21.39 -28.81
N CYS A 49 1.00 -20.37 -29.65
CA CYS A 49 2.22 -19.65 -29.94
C CYS A 49 2.28 -18.35 -29.16
N PHE A 50 3.39 -18.07 -28.50
CA PHE A 50 3.64 -16.82 -27.79
C PHE A 50 4.75 -16.04 -28.47
N VAL A 51 4.62 -14.71 -28.52
CA VAL A 51 5.59 -13.83 -29.17
C VAL A 51 6.64 -13.27 -28.23
N THR A 52 6.52 -13.53 -26.92
CA THR A 52 7.54 -13.17 -25.93
C THR A 52 7.79 -14.29 -24.92
N PRO A 53 9.05 -14.47 -24.44
CA PRO A 53 9.35 -15.40 -23.36
C PRO A 53 8.60 -15.07 -22.07
N TYR A 54 8.41 -13.79 -21.77
CA TYR A 54 7.65 -13.31 -20.63
C TYR A 54 6.22 -13.86 -20.63
N HIS A 55 5.50 -13.68 -21.74
CA HIS A 55 4.12 -14.15 -21.86
C HIS A 55 4.03 -15.68 -21.77
N LEU A 56 4.97 -16.38 -22.40
CA LEU A 56 5.06 -17.84 -22.31
C LEU A 56 5.25 -18.32 -20.86
N LYS A 57 6.09 -17.64 -20.08
CA LYS A 57 6.37 -17.97 -18.68
C LYS A 57 5.20 -17.64 -17.77
N GLU A 58 4.62 -16.45 -17.91
CA GLU A 58 3.55 -15.94 -17.03
C GLU A 58 2.17 -16.59 -17.32
N THR A 59 2.03 -17.29 -18.45
CA THR A 59 0.77 -17.95 -18.79
C THR A 59 0.76 -19.40 -18.29
N PHE A 60 0.08 -19.65 -17.18
CA PHE A 60 -0.17 -20.99 -16.65
C PHE A 60 -1.35 -21.63 -17.37
N LEU A 61 -1.10 -22.61 -18.21
CA LEU A 61 -2.11 -23.48 -18.76
C LEU A 61 -2.01 -24.82 -18.02
N ASN A 62 -2.94 -25.07 -17.11
CA ASN A 62 -2.93 -26.26 -16.24
C ASN A 62 -3.18 -27.58 -17.01
N GLU A 63 -3.82 -27.52 -18.17
CA GLU A 63 -4.10 -28.69 -19.00
C GLU A 63 -3.74 -28.38 -20.46
N THR A 64 -2.63 -28.97 -20.86
CA THR A 64 -2.16 -29.18 -22.21
C THR A 64 -2.81 -28.51 -23.42
N PRO A 65 -2.44 -27.33 -23.81
CA PRO A 65 -1.92 -27.23 -25.19
C PRO A 65 -0.40 -27.14 -25.20
N ILE A 66 0.21 -27.63 -26.28
CA ILE A 66 1.62 -27.45 -26.55
C ILE A 66 1.87 -25.94 -26.63
N LYS A 67 2.90 -25.48 -25.96
CA LYS A 67 3.33 -24.06 -25.97
C LYS A 67 4.55 -23.92 -26.86
N PHE A 68 4.55 -22.92 -27.70
CA PHE A 68 5.67 -22.59 -28.58
C PHE A 68 5.99 -21.09 -28.50
N LEU A 69 7.28 -20.78 -28.40
CA LEU A 69 7.76 -19.40 -28.49
C LEU A 69 8.05 -19.06 -29.94
N SER A 70 7.16 -18.32 -30.57
CA SER A 70 7.31 -17.85 -31.95
C SER A 70 8.02 -16.48 -31.93
N LEU A 71 9.32 -16.48 -31.93
CA LEU A 71 10.12 -15.30 -32.22
C LEU A 71 10.25 -15.15 -33.72
N TYR A 72 9.95 -13.97 -34.25
CA TYR A 72 10.08 -13.74 -35.70
C TYR A 72 11.53 -13.98 -36.19
N PRO A 73 11.72 -14.49 -37.42
CA PRO A 73 13.03 -14.74 -37.95
C PRO A 73 13.86 -13.48 -38.02
N ILE A 74 15.12 -13.62 -37.72
CA ILE A 74 16.14 -12.57 -37.83
C ILE A 74 17.05 -12.92 -38.98
N GLU A 75 17.14 -12.03 -39.96
CA GLU A 75 18.01 -12.18 -41.12
C GLU A 75 19.24 -11.29 -40.93
N ASN A 76 20.43 -11.83 -41.06
CA ASN A 76 21.66 -11.04 -40.99
C ASN A 76 21.76 -10.12 -42.23
N LYS A 77 21.27 -8.92 -42.10
CA LYS A 77 21.27 -7.93 -43.20
C LYS A 77 22.66 -7.38 -43.48
N VAL A 78 23.58 -7.38 -42.52
CA VAL A 78 24.99 -6.98 -42.76
C VAL A 78 25.63 -7.89 -43.78
N THR A 79 25.56 -9.21 -43.60
CA THR A 79 26.10 -10.18 -44.53
C THR A 79 25.53 -10.01 -45.95
N LYS A 80 24.23 -9.84 -46.05
CA LYS A 80 23.54 -9.61 -47.33
C LYS A 80 24.01 -8.32 -48.02
N ILE A 81 24.15 -7.22 -47.27
CA ILE A 81 24.67 -5.96 -47.82
C ILE A 81 26.11 -6.12 -48.33
N LEU A 82 26.96 -6.86 -47.59
CA LEU A 82 28.34 -7.13 -47.96
C LEU A 82 28.41 -7.93 -49.24
N GLU A 83 27.62 -8.98 -49.38
CA GLU A 83 27.55 -9.84 -50.56
C GLU A 83 27.05 -9.07 -51.79
N GLU A 84 25.97 -8.31 -51.65
CA GLU A 84 25.37 -7.52 -52.71
C GLU A 84 26.28 -6.40 -53.25
N ASN A 85 27.19 -5.89 -52.42
CA ASN A 85 28.14 -4.82 -52.82
C ASN A 85 29.59 -5.33 -52.99
N GLU A 86 29.80 -6.63 -53.05
CA GLU A 86 31.10 -7.27 -53.23
C GLU A 86 32.17 -6.80 -52.22
N ILE A 87 31.75 -6.54 -50.95
CA ILE A 87 32.62 -6.09 -49.87
C ILE A 87 33.08 -7.32 -49.08
N TYR A 88 34.38 -7.53 -49.03
CA TYR A 88 35.00 -8.67 -48.39
C TYR A 88 35.61 -8.25 -47.04
N GLY A 89 35.31 -9.00 -45.99
CA GLY A 89 35.82 -8.77 -44.65
C GLY A 89 34.86 -9.26 -43.56
N ASP A 90 35.37 -9.30 -42.33
CA ASP A 90 34.55 -9.68 -41.17
C ASP A 90 33.95 -8.41 -40.53
N PHE A 91 32.72 -8.13 -40.86
CA PHE A 91 32.00 -6.92 -40.37
C PHE A 91 30.79 -7.33 -39.52
N ASN A 92 30.71 -6.74 -38.34
CA ASN A 92 29.56 -6.92 -37.44
C ASN A 92 28.56 -5.74 -37.54
N GLN A 93 28.78 -4.78 -38.42
CA GLN A 93 27.91 -3.62 -38.68
C GLN A 93 28.05 -3.23 -40.16
N VAL A 94 27.08 -2.48 -40.65
CA VAL A 94 27.11 -1.93 -42.00
C VAL A 94 28.38 -1.09 -42.17
N PRO A 95 29.23 -1.34 -43.19
CA PRO A 95 30.44 -0.57 -43.43
C PRO A 95 30.17 0.91 -43.67
N LEU A 96 31.07 1.77 -43.24
CA LEU A 96 30.92 3.22 -43.36
C LEU A 96 30.70 3.66 -44.82
N ILE A 97 31.31 2.99 -45.76
CA ILE A 97 31.15 3.30 -47.20
C ILE A 97 29.70 3.13 -47.64
N GLU A 98 28.99 2.12 -47.20
CA GLU A 98 27.59 1.88 -47.51
C GLU A 98 26.68 2.85 -46.72
N LYS A 99 27.03 3.13 -45.47
CA LYS A 99 26.32 4.21 -44.72
C LYS A 99 26.37 5.53 -45.46
N ILE A 100 27.54 5.95 -45.92
CA ILE A 100 27.74 7.20 -46.69
C ILE A 100 26.93 7.20 -47.99
N LYS A 101 26.87 6.12 -48.70
CA LYS A 101 26.09 5.99 -49.95
C LYS A 101 24.62 6.18 -49.65
N VAL A 102 24.06 5.50 -48.64
CA VAL A 102 22.65 5.62 -48.29
C VAL A 102 22.33 6.97 -47.65
N ARG A 103 23.26 7.56 -46.87
CA ARG A 103 23.13 8.93 -46.35
C ARG A 103 22.95 9.95 -47.47
N ASN A 104 23.75 9.83 -48.54
CA ASN A 104 23.59 10.68 -49.72
C ASN A 104 22.24 10.51 -50.39
N GLU A 105 21.73 9.28 -50.50
CA GLU A 105 20.39 9.02 -51.07
C GLU A 105 19.27 9.67 -50.24
N LEU A 106 19.39 9.65 -48.93
CA LEU A 106 18.44 10.20 -47.99
C LEU A 106 18.63 11.70 -47.71
N GLY A 107 19.71 12.32 -48.23
CA GLY A 107 20.04 13.70 -47.95
C GLY A 107 20.47 13.97 -46.51
N LEU A 108 21.12 12.99 -45.88
CA LEU A 108 21.69 13.10 -44.54
C LEU A 108 23.15 13.61 -44.63
N ASP A 109 23.59 14.27 -43.53
CA ASP A 109 24.99 14.72 -43.42
C ASP A 109 25.95 13.52 -43.31
N MET A 110 26.93 13.45 -44.15
CA MET A 110 27.89 12.31 -44.21
C MET A 110 28.78 12.20 -42.95
N PHE A 111 29.01 13.32 -42.26
CA PHE A 111 29.97 13.43 -41.17
C PHE A 111 29.34 13.41 -39.79
N LYS A 112 28.00 13.52 -39.70
CA LYS A 112 27.29 13.50 -38.43
C LYS A 112 26.96 12.09 -37.98
N THR A 113 26.74 11.98 -36.68
CA THR A 113 26.18 10.77 -36.07
C THR A 113 24.64 10.87 -36.16
N HIS A 114 24.02 9.80 -36.64
CA HIS A 114 22.59 9.73 -36.83
C HIS A 114 21.94 8.77 -35.86
N VAL A 115 20.99 9.27 -35.09
CA VAL A 115 20.18 8.51 -34.12
C VAL A 115 18.78 8.30 -34.72
N LEU A 116 18.36 7.06 -34.80
CA LEU A 116 17.07 6.65 -35.34
C LEU A 116 16.06 6.37 -34.24
N ASN A 117 14.83 6.77 -34.41
CA ASN A 117 13.67 6.36 -33.62
C ASN A 117 12.52 6.01 -34.56
N VAL A 118 11.95 4.82 -34.42
CA VAL A 118 10.87 4.32 -35.28
C VAL A 118 9.66 3.91 -34.47
N GLY A 119 8.52 4.47 -34.79
CA GLY A 119 7.26 4.11 -34.15
C GLY A 119 6.17 5.14 -34.33
N LEU A 120 4.92 4.72 -34.19
CA LEU A 120 3.76 5.59 -34.18
C LEU A 120 3.84 6.55 -32.97
N TRP A 121 3.60 7.84 -33.16
CA TRP A 121 3.68 8.86 -32.11
C TRP A 121 2.56 8.68 -31.10
N THR A 122 2.91 8.07 -29.96
CA THR A 122 2.02 7.79 -28.83
C THR A 122 2.76 7.97 -27.51
N SER A 123 2.05 8.21 -26.43
CA SER A 123 2.66 8.28 -25.09
C SER A 123 3.39 6.98 -24.70
N GLY A 124 2.89 5.82 -25.12
CA GLY A 124 3.53 4.52 -24.85
C GLY A 124 4.86 4.32 -25.59
N LYS A 125 5.01 4.91 -26.79
CA LYS A 125 6.28 4.89 -27.53
C LYS A 125 7.29 5.95 -27.07
N ASN A 126 6.80 6.95 -26.33
CA ASN A 126 7.59 7.95 -25.59
C ASN A 126 8.66 8.70 -26.42
N GLN A 127 8.36 9.02 -27.67
CA GLN A 127 9.28 9.78 -28.52
C GLN A 127 9.63 11.16 -27.98
N GLY A 128 8.74 11.73 -27.15
CA GLY A 128 8.97 13.03 -26.48
C GLY A 128 10.24 13.04 -25.64
N GLU A 129 10.55 11.96 -24.92
CA GLU A 129 11.80 11.80 -24.19
C GLU A 129 13.01 11.83 -25.14
N GLY A 130 12.93 11.19 -26.29
CA GLY A 130 13.97 11.25 -27.32
C GLY A 130 14.19 12.65 -27.88
N VAL A 131 13.11 13.43 -28.00
CA VAL A 131 13.20 14.87 -28.42
C VAL A 131 13.84 15.71 -27.33
N GLU A 132 13.59 15.44 -26.04
CA GLU A 132 14.24 16.15 -24.94
C GLU A 132 15.74 15.76 -24.82
N VAL A 133 16.10 14.50 -25.09
CA VAL A 133 17.51 14.09 -25.22
C VAL A 133 18.20 14.84 -26.34
N ALA A 134 17.55 14.97 -27.50
CA ALA A 134 18.10 15.76 -28.62
C ALA A 134 18.28 17.23 -28.25
N ARG A 135 17.36 17.80 -27.49
CA ARG A 135 17.43 19.19 -26.99
C ARG A 135 18.60 19.39 -26.02
N GLU A 136 18.82 18.46 -25.10
CA GLU A 136 19.93 18.50 -24.14
C GLU A 136 21.30 18.45 -24.84
N LEU A 137 21.39 17.70 -25.97
CA LEU A 137 22.64 17.49 -26.69
C LEU A 137 22.96 18.57 -27.73
N ILE A 138 22.03 19.46 -28.10
CA ILE A 138 22.17 20.37 -29.24
C ILE A 138 23.43 21.30 -29.12
N GLU A 139 23.74 21.72 -27.88
CA GLU A 139 24.89 22.62 -27.65
C GLU A 139 26.20 21.86 -27.40
N SER A 140 26.13 20.75 -26.68
CA SER A 140 27.31 19.97 -26.29
C SER A 140 27.79 19.02 -27.38
N ASN A 141 26.91 18.50 -28.19
CA ASN A 141 27.17 17.52 -29.24
C ASN A 141 26.43 17.87 -30.54
N PRO A 142 26.77 18.98 -31.21
CA PRO A 142 26.05 19.51 -32.39
C PRO A 142 26.10 18.58 -33.62
N ASP A 143 26.98 17.60 -33.60
CA ASP A 143 27.16 16.63 -34.68
C ASP A 143 26.23 15.41 -34.55
N ILE A 144 25.32 15.40 -33.56
CA ILE A 144 24.29 14.33 -33.41
C ILE A 144 22.96 14.82 -33.97
N GLU A 145 22.43 14.12 -34.96
CA GLU A 145 21.10 14.35 -35.54
C GLU A 145 20.14 13.19 -35.22
N PHE A 146 18.90 13.53 -34.89
CA PHE A 146 17.83 12.58 -34.55
C PHE A 146 16.78 12.50 -35.66
N HIS A 147 16.42 11.26 -36.02
CA HIS A 147 15.48 10.96 -37.08
C HIS A 147 14.31 10.15 -36.51
N PHE A 148 13.14 10.75 -36.54
CA PHE A 148 11.92 10.09 -36.07
C PHE A 148 11.07 9.66 -37.27
N ILE A 149 10.78 8.36 -37.35
CA ILE A 149 9.97 7.78 -38.43
C ILE A 149 8.69 7.19 -37.81
N GLY A 150 7.57 7.55 -38.40
CA GLY A 150 6.24 7.07 -37.99
C GLY A 150 5.21 8.19 -38.01
N ASN A 151 3.95 7.79 -38.16
CA ASN A 151 2.84 8.73 -38.17
C ASN A 151 2.45 9.23 -36.80
N GLN A 152 1.86 10.39 -36.77
CA GLN A 152 1.17 10.93 -35.58
C GLN A 152 -0.16 10.19 -35.42
N ALA A 153 -0.36 9.54 -34.28
CA ALA A 153 -1.60 8.81 -34.01
C ALA A 153 -2.76 9.77 -33.77
N PRO A 154 -3.91 9.63 -34.50
CA PRO A 154 -5.02 10.57 -34.44
C PRO A 154 -5.63 10.81 -33.04
N ASN A 155 -5.51 9.85 -32.14
CA ASN A 155 -6.08 9.96 -30.78
C ASN A 155 -5.05 10.39 -29.72
N PHE A 156 -3.90 10.92 -30.13
CA PHE A 156 -2.78 11.32 -29.26
C PHE A 156 -2.30 12.74 -29.55
N GLU A 157 -3.16 13.59 -30.09
CA GLU A 157 -2.84 14.99 -30.42
C GLU A 157 -2.34 15.76 -29.18
N ASP A 158 -2.91 15.50 -28.01
CA ASP A 158 -2.50 16.12 -26.73
C ASP A 158 -1.07 15.74 -26.34
N TYR A 159 -0.59 14.57 -26.78
CA TYR A 159 0.77 14.12 -26.56
C TYR A 159 1.74 14.72 -27.60
N TRP A 160 1.53 14.45 -28.88
CA TRP A 160 2.51 14.82 -29.89
C TRP A 160 2.41 16.28 -30.34
N GLY A 161 1.25 16.94 -30.22
CA GLY A 161 1.04 18.31 -30.65
C GLY A 161 2.01 19.33 -30.03
N PRO A 162 2.13 19.39 -28.69
CA PRO A 162 3.11 20.26 -28.03
C PRO A 162 4.56 19.98 -28.46
N ILE A 163 4.91 18.71 -28.68
CA ILE A 163 6.25 18.29 -29.09
C ILE A 163 6.57 18.80 -30.50
N MET A 164 5.64 18.60 -31.45
CA MET A 164 5.81 19.03 -32.85
C MET A 164 5.98 20.54 -32.98
N ASN A 165 5.32 21.31 -32.10
CA ASN A 165 5.40 22.77 -32.11
C ASN A 165 6.73 23.30 -31.53
N ASN A 166 7.56 22.47 -30.94
CA ASN A 166 8.78 22.89 -30.25
C ASN A 166 9.94 21.89 -30.50
N LEU A 167 10.14 21.49 -31.75
CA LEU A 167 11.23 20.61 -32.13
C LEU A 167 12.58 21.35 -32.14
N PRO A 168 13.65 20.78 -31.57
CA PRO A 168 15.00 21.34 -31.68
C PRO A 168 15.54 21.12 -33.11
N SER A 169 16.49 21.97 -33.52
CA SER A 169 17.00 21.99 -34.89
C SER A 169 17.76 20.74 -35.32
N ASN A 170 18.23 19.91 -34.37
CA ASN A 170 18.88 18.63 -34.64
C ASN A 170 17.89 17.46 -34.73
N VAL A 171 16.58 17.72 -34.76
CA VAL A 171 15.54 16.69 -34.89
C VAL A 171 14.83 16.80 -36.24
N LYS A 172 14.72 15.66 -36.94
CA LYS A 172 13.96 15.54 -38.19
C LYS A 172 12.85 14.51 -38.03
N VAL A 173 11.61 14.89 -38.31
CA VAL A 173 10.45 14.01 -38.32
C VAL A 173 10.08 13.69 -39.76
N TRP A 174 10.07 12.42 -40.13
CA TRP A 174 9.93 11.94 -41.50
C TRP A 174 8.50 11.46 -41.85
N GLY A 175 7.62 11.32 -40.84
CA GLY A 175 6.31 10.69 -41.02
C GLY A 175 6.43 9.19 -41.31
N GLU A 176 5.42 8.64 -41.97
CA GLU A 176 5.42 7.24 -42.39
C GLU A 176 6.35 7.00 -43.58
N ARG A 177 7.15 5.96 -43.52
CA ARG A 177 8.12 5.59 -44.54
C ARG A 177 8.01 4.10 -44.83
N ASN A 178 8.15 3.74 -46.11
CA ASN A 178 8.20 2.35 -46.59
C ASN A 178 9.64 1.87 -46.87
N ASP A 179 10.64 2.71 -46.60
CA ASP A 179 12.06 2.48 -46.77
C ASP A 179 12.85 2.63 -45.48
N VAL A 180 12.26 2.20 -44.36
CA VAL A 180 12.86 2.28 -43.01
C VAL A 180 14.21 1.57 -42.95
N GLU A 181 14.38 0.49 -43.73
CA GLU A 181 15.65 -0.24 -43.90
C GLU A 181 16.79 0.63 -44.38
N LYS A 182 16.55 1.63 -45.20
CA LYS A 182 17.57 2.61 -45.60
C LYS A 182 18.06 3.43 -44.42
N PHE A 183 17.13 3.82 -43.51
CA PHE A 183 17.53 4.52 -42.30
C PHE A 183 18.30 3.62 -41.34
N MET A 184 17.93 2.34 -41.23
CA MET A 184 18.72 1.36 -40.43
C MET A 184 20.11 1.15 -41.00
N THR A 185 20.27 1.23 -42.33
CA THR A 185 21.58 1.19 -43.00
C THR A 185 22.35 2.48 -42.71
N ALA A 186 21.72 3.66 -42.80
CA ALA A 186 22.38 4.95 -42.73
C ALA A 186 22.72 5.43 -41.31
N CYS A 187 21.90 5.09 -40.35
CA CYS A 187 22.03 5.55 -38.97
C CYS A 187 23.02 4.72 -38.14
N ASP A 188 23.46 5.27 -37.02
CA ASP A 188 24.48 4.70 -36.17
C ASP A 188 23.90 4.06 -34.92
N VAL A 189 22.84 4.64 -34.37
CA VAL A 189 22.21 4.20 -33.13
C VAL A 189 20.69 4.17 -33.31
N LEU A 190 20.05 3.11 -32.82
CA LEU A 190 18.60 3.12 -32.55
C LEU A 190 18.39 3.60 -31.11
N MET A 191 17.61 4.65 -30.91
CA MET A 191 17.11 5.08 -29.59
C MET A 191 15.64 4.72 -29.51
N PHE A 192 15.30 3.78 -28.61
CA PHE A 192 13.95 3.22 -28.52
C PHE A 192 13.37 3.41 -27.12
N ASN A 193 12.65 4.50 -26.96
CA ASN A 193 12.16 5.00 -25.66
C ASN A 193 10.88 4.34 -25.15
N SER A 194 10.34 3.38 -25.91
CA SER A 194 9.04 2.76 -25.61
C SER A 194 8.97 2.27 -24.16
N THR A 195 7.89 2.64 -23.46
CA THR A 195 7.63 2.23 -22.06
C THR A 195 6.84 0.92 -22.00
N TRP A 196 6.33 0.47 -23.13
CA TRP A 196 5.57 -0.77 -23.25
C TRP A 196 5.72 -1.41 -24.63
N GLU A 197 6.05 -2.70 -24.69
CA GLU A 197 6.20 -3.49 -25.91
C GLU A 197 5.87 -4.97 -25.66
N CYS A 198 5.53 -5.68 -26.73
CA CYS A 198 5.45 -7.14 -26.69
C CYS A 198 6.74 -7.74 -27.28
N ASN A 199 6.89 -7.57 -28.59
CA ASN A 199 8.07 -8.04 -29.33
C ASN A 199 8.40 -6.96 -30.37
N PRO A 200 9.25 -5.99 -30.06
CA PRO A 200 9.51 -4.84 -30.93
C PRO A 200 10.34 -5.27 -32.14
N LEU A 201 9.69 -5.41 -33.30
CA LEU A 201 10.37 -5.79 -34.54
C LEU A 201 11.49 -4.83 -34.90
N VAL A 202 11.30 -3.53 -34.67
CA VAL A 202 12.30 -2.50 -34.99
C VAL A 202 13.61 -2.71 -34.20
N VAL A 203 13.56 -3.20 -32.96
CA VAL A 203 14.75 -3.53 -32.20
C VAL A 203 15.47 -4.74 -32.82
N ARG A 204 14.72 -5.78 -33.20
CA ARG A 204 15.27 -6.95 -33.89
C ARG A 204 15.88 -6.60 -35.25
N GLU A 205 15.14 -5.83 -36.04
CA GLU A 205 15.60 -5.34 -37.32
C GLU A 205 16.88 -4.51 -37.17
N SER A 206 16.95 -3.61 -36.21
CA SER A 206 18.16 -2.81 -35.96
C SER A 206 19.37 -3.66 -35.54
N ILE A 207 19.15 -4.73 -34.78
CA ILE A 207 20.23 -5.72 -34.46
C ILE A 207 20.73 -6.35 -35.75
N ASN A 208 19.86 -6.70 -36.70
CA ASN A 208 20.22 -7.30 -37.97
C ASN A 208 21.11 -6.40 -38.86
N TYR A 209 21.00 -5.09 -38.69
CA TYR A 209 21.85 -4.09 -39.34
C TYR A 209 23.11 -3.74 -38.53
N GLY A 210 23.34 -4.42 -37.42
CA GLY A 210 24.49 -4.18 -36.55
C GLY A 210 24.49 -2.79 -35.90
N MET A 211 23.30 -2.21 -35.68
CA MET A 211 23.18 -0.90 -35.05
C MET A 211 23.45 -1.00 -33.55
N LYS A 212 23.97 0.06 -32.96
CA LYS A 212 23.99 0.24 -31.52
C LYS A 212 22.55 0.58 -31.06
N ILE A 213 22.14 0.04 -29.92
CA ILE A 213 20.75 0.21 -29.48
C ILE A 213 20.71 0.71 -28.04
N LEU A 214 20.10 1.86 -27.84
CA LEU A 214 19.75 2.43 -26.55
C LEU A 214 18.23 2.26 -26.37
N ALA A 215 17.81 1.35 -25.51
CA ALA A 215 16.39 1.03 -25.32
C ALA A 215 16.07 0.73 -23.86
N ARG A 216 14.80 0.87 -23.45
CA ARG A 216 14.37 0.42 -22.12
C ARG A 216 14.45 -1.10 -22.06
N ASP A 217 14.96 -1.61 -20.94
CA ASP A 217 14.88 -3.03 -20.61
C ASP A 217 13.53 -3.33 -19.97
N LEU A 218 12.60 -3.81 -20.78
CA LEU A 218 11.24 -4.07 -20.34
C LEU A 218 11.09 -5.53 -19.88
N PRO A 219 10.29 -5.81 -18.82
CA PRO A 219 10.05 -7.17 -18.35
C PRO A 219 9.58 -8.13 -19.44
N GLN A 220 8.86 -7.60 -20.44
CA GLN A 220 8.35 -8.38 -21.59
C GLN A 220 9.49 -8.93 -22.48
N TYR A 221 10.67 -8.35 -22.42
CA TYR A 221 11.80 -8.81 -23.24
C TYR A 221 12.47 -10.08 -22.68
N MET A 222 12.49 -10.24 -21.35
CA MET A 222 12.91 -11.43 -20.64
C MET A 222 14.09 -12.16 -21.31
N GLY A 223 15.20 -11.46 -21.45
CA GLY A 223 16.42 -12.00 -22.04
C GLY A 223 16.46 -12.08 -23.57
N MET A 224 15.42 -11.61 -24.30
CA MET A 224 15.43 -11.61 -25.76
C MET A 224 16.55 -10.77 -26.38
N PHE A 225 16.98 -9.74 -25.67
CA PHE A 225 17.93 -8.74 -26.16
C PHE A 225 19.16 -8.59 -25.27
N ASP A 226 19.45 -9.57 -24.40
CA ASP A 226 20.60 -9.55 -23.50
C ASP A 226 21.91 -9.42 -24.27
N GLY A 227 22.67 -8.36 -23.97
CA GLY A 227 23.93 -8.06 -24.65
C GLY A 227 23.77 -7.41 -26.04
N TYR A 228 22.57 -7.11 -26.48
CA TYR A 228 22.29 -6.40 -27.74
C TYR A 228 21.73 -4.99 -27.52
N ILE A 229 21.16 -4.70 -26.36
CA ILE A 229 20.69 -3.38 -25.99
C ILE A 229 21.50 -2.80 -24.84
N THR A 230 21.67 -1.47 -24.84
CA THR A 230 22.10 -0.69 -23.68
C THR A 230 20.84 -0.17 -23.01
N PRO A 231 20.61 -0.50 -21.71
CA PRO A 231 19.39 -0.07 -21.02
C PRO A 231 19.32 1.44 -20.85
N ILE A 232 18.17 2.05 -21.13
CA ILE A 232 17.87 3.43 -20.78
C ILE A 232 17.64 3.50 -19.26
N GLU A 233 18.44 4.32 -18.57
CA GLU A 233 18.36 4.55 -17.13
C GLU A 233 18.34 6.02 -16.78
N GLY A 234 17.56 6.38 -15.77
CA GLY A 234 17.55 7.71 -15.19
C GLY A 234 16.74 8.74 -15.98
N ASP A 235 17.10 10.01 -15.77
CA ASP A 235 16.46 11.17 -16.39
C ASP A 235 17.10 11.52 -17.76
N VAL A 236 16.56 12.54 -18.43
CA VAL A 236 17.04 13.00 -19.76
C VAL A 236 18.55 13.28 -19.78
N LYS A 237 19.12 13.82 -18.70
CA LYS A 237 20.58 14.08 -18.65
C LYS A 237 21.39 12.80 -18.58
N ASN A 238 20.93 11.83 -17.81
CA ASN A 238 21.57 10.52 -17.74
C ASN A 238 21.47 9.79 -19.09
N ILE A 239 20.30 9.83 -19.71
CA ILE A 239 20.07 9.22 -21.03
C ILE A 239 20.96 9.88 -22.09
N SER A 240 21.10 11.21 -22.08
CA SER A 240 21.98 11.94 -22.99
C SER A 240 23.43 11.51 -22.83
N LYS A 241 23.89 11.34 -21.60
CA LYS A 241 25.23 10.85 -21.30
C LYS A 241 25.42 9.39 -21.78
N GLN A 242 24.46 8.51 -21.49
CA GLN A 242 24.47 7.11 -21.96
C GLN A 242 24.54 7.04 -23.48
N LEU A 243 23.77 7.89 -24.18
CA LEU A 243 23.79 7.93 -25.66
C LEU A 243 25.16 8.33 -26.18
N VAL A 244 25.80 9.37 -25.62
CA VAL A 244 27.15 9.79 -26.02
C VAL A 244 28.17 8.69 -25.73
N GLU A 245 28.16 8.09 -24.55
CA GLU A 245 29.01 6.96 -24.20
C GLU A 245 28.84 5.78 -25.15
N LEU A 246 27.60 5.46 -25.53
CA LEU A 246 27.29 4.41 -26.50
C LEU A 246 27.82 4.73 -27.91
N ILE A 247 27.72 5.99 -28.36
CA ILE A 247 28.28 6.45 -29.65
C ILE A 247 29.78 6.28 -29.66
N GLU A 248 30.47 6.67 -28.60
CA GLU A 248 31.92 6.62 -28.47
C GLU A 248 32.48 5.20 -28.26
N ASN A 249 31.67 4.28 -27.76
CA ASN A 249 32.07 2.92 -27.52
C ASN A 249 32.40 2.22 -28.85
N LYS A 250 33.61 1.71 -28.98
CA LYS A 250 34.09 1.01 -30.18
C LYS A 250 33.82 -0.49 -30.16
N ASP A 251 33.31 -1.02 -29.03
CA ASP A 251 32.97 -2.42 -28.95
C ASP A 251 31.83 -2.75 -29.91
N VAL A 252 32.03 -3.76 -30.72
CA VAL A 252 31.08 -4.17 -31.75
C VAL A 252 30.07 -5.11 -31.14
N TYR A 253 28.78 -4.79 -31.29
CA TYR A 253 27.71 -5.69 -30.86
C TYR A 253 27.73 -6.98 -31.70
N LYS A 254 27.39 -8.09 -31.06
CA LYS A 254 27.26 -9.37 -31.77
C LYS A 254 26.02 -9.31 -32.66
N ILE A 255 26.16 -9.76 -33.89
CA ILE A 255 25.01 -10.03 -34.74
C ILE A 255 24.31 -11.28 -34.21
N LEU A 256 22.97 -11.26 -34.15
CA LEU A 256 22.21 -12.44 -33.80
C LEU A 256 22.52 -13.55 -34.79
N PRO A 257 22.74 -14.78 -34.31
CA PRO A 257 23.00 -15.91 -35.23
C PRO A 257 21.76 -16.14 -36.11
N ASP A 258 21.95 -16.70 -37.28
CA ASP A 258 20.87 -17.21 -38.11
C ASP A 258 19.99 -18.15 -37.27
N ASP A 259 18.69 -17.87 -37.27
CA ASP A 259 17.80 -18.60 -36.36
C ASP A 259 17.29 -19.91 -36.99
N THR A 260 16.95 -20.84 -36.11
CA THR A 260 16.31 -22.10 -36.47
C THR A 260 14.78 -21.98 -36.58
N PHE A 261 14.27 -20.76 -36.68
CA PHE A 261 12.84 -20.49 -36.62
C PHE A 261 12.02 -21.37 -37.57
N GLY A 262 12.47 -21.52 -38.80
CA GLY A 262 11.76 -22.32 -39.79
C GLY A 262 11.69 -23.79 -39.41
N GLU A 263 12.78 -24.35 -38.90
CA GLU A 263 12.83 -25.74 -38.44
C GLU A 263 12.03 -25.92 -37.14
N ASP A 264 12.17 -25.01 -36.20
CA ASP A 264 11.44 -25.06 -34.94
C ASP A 264 9.93 -24.94 -35.13
N LEU A 265 9.50 -24.06 -36.02
CA LEU A 265 8.09 -23.91 -36.40
C LEU A 265 7.54 -25.17 -37.09
N LEU A 266 8.32 -25.76 -38.00
CA LEU A 266 7.93 -27.02 -38.65
C LEU A 266 7.85 -28.17 -37.62
N ASN A 267 8.81 -28.29 -36.72
CA ASN A 267 8.80 -29.28 -35.66
C ASN A 267 7.60 -29.09 -34.74
N PHE A 268 7.27 -27.83 -34.39
CA PHE A 268 6.10 -27.51 -33.63
C PHE A 268 4.82 -27.94 -34.33
N TYR A 269 4.61 -27.61 -35.60
CA TYR A 269 3.42 -28.03 -36.34
C TYR A 269 3.36 -29.56 -36.48
N ASN A 270 4.46 -30.22 -36.68
CA ASN A 270 4.54 -31.69 -36.69
C ASN A 270 4.11 -32.28 -35.35
N ALA A 271 4.58 -31.69 -34.23
CA ALA A 271 4.14 -32.11 -32.89
C ALA A 271 2.62 -31.91 -32.70
N VAL A 272 2.09 -30.79 -33.13
CA VAL A 272 0.64 -30.50 -33.04
C VAL A 272 -0.19 -31.50 -33.87
N THR A 273 0.25 -31.87 -35.05
CA THR A 273 -0.48 -32.85 -35.88
C THR A 273 -0.57 -34.25 -35.24
N ASN A 274 0.38 -34.60 -34.37
CA ASN A 274 0.44 -35.89 -33.70
C ASN A 274 -0.35 -36.00 -32.38
N ILE A 275 -0.92 -34.92 -31.90
CA ILE A 275 -1.74 -34.97 -30.67
C ILE A 275 -3.22 -35.16 -30.96
N ASN A 276 -3.95 -35.65 -29.99
CA ASN A 276 -5.40 -35.79 -30.11
C ASN A 276 -6.09 -34.42 -30.18
N ILE A 277 -7.26 -34.39 -30.79
CA ILE A 277 -8.13 -33.20 -30.80
C ILE A 277 -8.52 -32.88 -29.37
N THR A 278 -8.28 -31.62 -28.98
CA THR A 278 -8.67 -31.10 -27.66
C THR A 278 -10.21 -31.15 -27.54
N GLN A 279 -10.68 -31.82 -26.48
CA GLN A 279 -12.11 -31.95 -26.25
C GLN A 279 -12.63 -30.64 -25.64
N ASN A 280 -13.50 -29.98 -26.37
CA ASN A 280 -14.14 -28.76 -25.96
C ASN A 280 -15.63 -29.03 -25.67
N LYS A 281 -16.16 -28.45 -24.60
CA LYS A 281 -17.56 -28.48 -24.31
C LYS A 281 -18.27 -27.49 -25.24
N PRO A 282 -19.20 -27.95 -26.11
CA PRO A 282 -19.94 -27.02 -26.95
C PRO A 282 -20.69 -25.99 -26.10
N LEU A 283 -20.68 -24.74 -26.50
CA LEU A 283 -21.46 -23.71 -25.85
C LEU A 283 -22.91 -23.89 -26.26
N THR A 284 -23.77 -24.18 -25.28
CA THR A 284 -25.17 -24.51 -25.51
C THR A 284 -26.10 -23.29 -25.49
N LYS A 285 -25.56 -22.11 -25.10
CA LYS A 285 -26.32 -20.88 -25.01
C LYS A 285 -25.69 -19.78 -25.87
N ASP A 286 -26.54 -19.01 -26.52
CA ASP A 286 -26.18 -18.00 -27.53
C ASP A 286 -25.70 -16.68 -26.91
N TYR A 287 -25.18 -16.68 -25.66
CA TYR A 287 -24.67 -15.43 -25.04
C TYR A 287 -23.43 -15.66 -24.18
N THR A 288 -22.67 -14.56 -24.02
CA THR A 288 -21.45 -14.44 -23.23
C THR A 288 -21.57 -13.25 -22.30
N PHE A 289 -21.10 -13.41 -21.07
CA PHE A 289 -21.05 -12.34 -20.08
C PHE A 289 -19.63 -11.81 -19.93
N VAL A 290 -19.48 -10.47 -19.99
CA VAL A 290 -18.22 -9.76 -19.70
C VAL A 290 -18.44 -8.90 -18.48
N ARG A 291 -17.57 -9.03 -17.49
CA ARG A 291 -17.65 -8.30 -16.21
C ARG A 291 -16.28 -7.78 -15.78
N HIS A 292 -16.23 -6.55 -15.34
CA HIS A 292 -15.07 -5.98 -14.66
C HIS A 292 -15.50 -4.82 -13.74
N TYR A 293 -14.57 -4.36 -12.88
CA TYR A 293 -14.79 -3.31 -11.89
C TYR A 293 -13.75 -2.19 -12.05
N VAL A 294 -13.30 -1.97 -13.26
CA VAL A 294 -12.36 -0.90 -13.59
C VAL A 294 -13.12 0.43 -13.62
N THR A 295 -12.81 1.28 -12.64
CA THR A 295 -13.50 2.53 -12.34
C THR A 295 -14.91 2.33 -11.79
N GLN A 296 -15.73 1.51 -12.46
CA GLN A 296 -17.15 1.28 -12.12
C GLN A 296 -17.52 -0.17 -12.40
N PRO A 297 -18.53 -0.74 -11.70
CA PRO A 297 -19.08 -2.05 -12.05
C PRO A 297 -19.63 -2.05 -13.48
N TYR A 298 -19.07 -2.89 -14.31
CA TYR A 298 -19.45 -3.05 -15.72
C TYR A 298 -19.89 -4.47 -15.98
N PHE A 299 -20.97 -4.62 -16.74
CA PHE A 299 -21.47 -5.90 -17.20
C PHE A 299 -22.01 -5.78 -18.62
N GLU A 300 -21.58 -6.67 -19.47
CA GLU A 300 -22.01 -6.73 -20.88
C GLU A 300 -22.50 -8.13 -21.20
N ILE A 301 -23.56 -8.19 -22.00
CA ILE A 301 -24.12 -9.41 -22.53
C ILE A 301 -23.87 -9.42 -24.03
N GLN A 302 -23.17 -10.41 -24.53
CA GLN A 302 -22.88 -10.60 -25.96
C GLN A 302 -23.50 -11.90 -26.43
N GLY A 303 -24.02 -11.94 -27.66
CA GLY A 303 -24.62 -13.14 -28.24
C GLY A 303 -25.48 -12.91 -29.46
N THR A 304 -26.25 -13.92 -29.82
CA THR A 304 -27.09 -13.95 -31.05
C THR A 304 -28.57 -14.18 -30.76
N THR A 305 -28.97 -14.37 -29.49
CA THR A 305 -30.39 -14.54 -29.14
C THR A 305 -31.14 -13.22 -29.11
N GLU A 306 -32.44 -13.24 -29.39
CA GLU A 306 -33.32 -12.06 -29.29
C GLU A 306 -33.94 -11.91 -27.88
N ASN A 307 -33.63 -12.85 -26.95
CA ASN A 307 -34.20 -12.81 -25.62
C ASN A 307 -33.66 -11.62 -24.82
N LYS A 308 -34.54 -11.06 -24.01
CA LYS A 308 -34.18 -10.06 -23.01
C LYS A 308 -33.84 -10.75 -21.71
N LEU A 309 -32.84 -10.23 -21.03
CA LEU A 309 -32.31 -10.76 -19.79
C LEU A 309 -32.45 -9.73 -18.67
N ASN A 310 -32.92 -10.19 -17.51
CA ASN A 310 -33.06 -9.33 -16.34
C ASN A 310 -31.78 -9.38 -15.50
N ILE A 311 -31.05 -8.28 -15.43
CA ILE A 311 -29.84 -8.15 -14.60
C ILE A 311 -30.18 -7.48 -13.28
N LYS A 312 -29.62 -8.01 -12.19
CA LYS A 312 -29.70 -7.44 -10.85
C LYS A 312 -28.31 -7.33 -10.23
N TYR A 313 -28.04 -6.20 -9.58
CA TYR A 313 -26.91 -6.00 -8.71
C TYR A 313 -27.38 -5.90 -7.27
N TYR A 314 -26.78 -6.68 -6.40
CA TYR A 314 -27.02 -6.67 -4.96
C TYR A 314 -25.79 -6.06 -4.26
N ASP A 315 -26.02 -5.24 -3.27
CA ASP A 315 -24.99 -4.65 -2.43
C ASP A 315 -24.53 -5.58 -1.29
N ASP A 316 -23.72 -5.06 -0.37
CA ASP A 316 -23.18 -5.81 0.78
C ASP A 316 -24.26 -6.30 1.75
N LYS A 317 -25.45 -5.67 1.75
CA LYS A 317 -26.61 -6.08 2.56
C LYS A 317 -27.50 -7.08 1.82
N ASN A 318 -27.09 -7.48 0.62
CA ASN A 318 -27.88 -8.33 -0.29
C ASN A 318 -29.21 -7.65 -0.70
N GLU A 319 -29.24 -6.32 -0.74
CA GLU A 319 -30.35 -5.53 -1.25
C GLU A 319 -30.15 -5.21 -2.73
N ILE A 320 -31.25 -5.16 -3.51
CA ILE A 320 -31.16 -4.83 -4.94
C ILE A 320 -30.86 -3.33 -5.07
N SER A 321 -29.63 -3.00 -5.44
CA SER A 321 -29.23 -1.63 -5.73
C SER A 321 -29.51 -1.20 -7.15
N TYR A 322 -29.59 -2.17 -8.06
CA TYR A 322 -29.91 -1.91 -9.47
C TYR A 322 -30.58 -3.13 -10.10
N GLN A 323 -31.60 -2.88 -10.92
CA GLN A 323 -32.24 -3.89 -11.75
C GLN A 323 -32.65 -3.28 -13.09
N ASN A 324 -32.40 -4.02 -14.18
CA ASN A 324 -32.84 -3.61 -15.51
C ASN A 324 -32.97 -4.82 -16.42
N GLU A 325 -33.76 -4.67 -17.47
CA GLU A 325 -33.87 -5.63 -18.57
C GLU A 325 -32.89 -5.21 -19.69
N LEU A 326 -31.98 -6.10 -20.04
CA LEU A 326 -30.97 -5.88 -21.07
C LEU A 326 -31.24 -6.77 -22.30
N SER A 327 -31.07 -6.17 -23.46
CA SER A 327 -30.97 -6.91 -24.71
C SER A 327 -29.58 -7.50 -24.87
N ILE A 328 -29.45 -8.50 -25.74
CA ILE A 328 -28.13 -9.00 -26.14
C ILE A 328 -27.34 -7.89 -26.86
N ASN A 329 -26.03 -7.97 -26.75
CA ASN A 329 -25.07 -6.98 -27.28
C ASN A 329 -25.27 -5.57 -26.68
N SER A 330 -25.69 -5.54 -25.42
CA SER A 330 -25.78 -4.32 -24.62
C SER A 330 -25.06 -4.48 -23.30
N TRP A 331 -24.80 -3.36 -22.66
CA TRP A 331 -24.05 -3.29 -21.41
C TRP A 331 -24.74 -2.39 -20.40
N VAL A 332 -24.41 -2.60 -19.16
CA VAL A 332 -24.77 -1.73 -18.03
C VAL A 332 -23.52 -1.35 -17.25
N LYS A 333 -23.52 -0.13 -16.75
CA LYS A 333 -22.47 0.42 -15.91
C LYS A 333 -23.11 1.13 -14.73
N LEU A 334 -22.72 0.75 -13.51
CA LEU A 334 -23.21 1.41 -12.31
C LEU A 334 -22.33 2.61 -11.97
N ASN A 335 -22.96 3.70 -11.56
CA ASN A 335 -22.23 4.92 -11.21
C ASN A 335 -21.73 4.87 -9.75
N LYS A 336 -20.91 3.87 -9.42
CA LYS A 336 -20.24 3.70 -8.12
C LYS A 336 -18.78 3.33 -8.32
N GLU A 337 -17.87 4.17 -7.83
CA GLU A 337 -16.42 4.05 -8.05
C GLU A 337 -15.66 3.61 -6.80
N TYR A 338 -16.35 3.27 -5.70
CA TYR A 338 -15.78 2.72 -4.47
C TYR A 338 -16.11 1.24 -4.33
N PHE A 339 -15.42 0.55 -3.45
CA PHE A 339 -15.62 -0.88 -3.23
C PHE A 339 -16.99 -1.17 -2.62
N ILE A 340 -17.72 -2.05 -3.28
CA ILE A 340 -18.91 -2.74 -2.77
C ILE A 340 -18.74 -4.20 -3.22
N LYS A 341 -19.01 -5.15 -2.34
CA LYS A 341 -18.94 -6.58 -2.66
C LYS A 341 -20.16 -6.99 -3.50
N TRP A 342 -20.22 -6.51 -4.74
CA TRP A 342 -21.34 -6.72 -5.64
C TRP A 342 -21.61 -8.19 -5.91
N ARG A 343 -22.84 -8.62 -5.71
CA ARG A 343 -23.38 -9.86 -6.28
C ARG A 343 -24.20 -9.49 -7.51
N THR A 344 -23.91 -10.12 -8.64
CA THR A 344 -24.62 -9.88 -9.90
C THR A 344 -25.34 -11.15 -10.33
N THR A 345 -26.63 -11.06 -10.60
CA THR A 345 -27.42 -12.13 -11.18
C THR A 345 -28.00 -11.72 -12.53
N VAL A 346 -28.14 -12.69 -13.42
CA VAL A 346 -28.86 -12.53 -14.68
C VAL A 346 -29.92 -13.64 -14.76
N GLU A 347 -31.15 -13.24 -15.05
CA GLU A 347 -32.30 -14.15 -15.19
C GLU A 347 -32.80 -14.13 -16.64
N GLU A 348 -33.11 -15.30 -17.15
CA GLU A 348 -33.82 -15.49 -18.42
C GLU A 348 -35.13 -16.23 -18.14
N ASN A 349 -36.28 -15.63 -18.48
CA ASN A 349 -37.59 -16.23 -18.25
C ASN A 349 -37.84 -16.69 -16.81
N GLY A 350 -37.21 -16.00 -15.82
CA GLY A 350 -37.34 -16.32 -14.40
C GLY A 350 -36.37 -17.38 -13.88
N GLU A 351 -35.50 -17.92 -14.72
CA GLU A 351 -34.41 -18.82 -14.35
C GLU A 351 -33.11 -18.07 -14.24
N ILE A 352 -32.38 -18.24 -13.14
CA ILE A 352 -31.03 -17.63 -12.95
C ILE A 352 -30.03 -18.38 -13.81
N ILE A 353 -29.43 -17.66 -14.77
CA ILE A 353 -28.44 -18.19 -15.72
C ILE A 353 -27.02 -17.71 -15.41
N TYR A 354 -26.88 -16.72 -14.51
CA TYR A 354 -25.62 -16.18 -14.01
C TYR A 354 -25.81 -15.70 -12.59
N ASP A 355 -24.92 -16.07 -11.70
CA ASP A 355 -24.90 -15.63 -10.30
C ASP A 355 -23.44 -15.63 -9.82
N GLU A 356 -22.88 -14.46 -9.65
CA GLU A 356 -21.52 -14.31 -9.15
C GLU A 356 -21.40 -13.12 -8.21
N THR A 357 -20.70 -13.34 -7.11
CA THR A 357 -20.26 -12.29 -6.19
C THR A 357 -18.85 -11.83 -6.55
N LEU A 358 -18.55 -10.55 -6.35
CA LEU A 358 -17.21 -10.01 -6.54
C LEU A 358 -16.22 -10.72 -5.61
N ASP A 359 -15.24 -11.38 -6.20
CA ASP A 359 -14.10 -11.98 -5.52
C ASP A 359 -12.82 -11.44 -6.15
N LEU A 360 -11.98 -10.81 -5.33
CA LEU A 360 -10.72 -10.21 -5.74
C LEU A 360 -9.50 -11.13 -5.50
N LYS A 361 -9.72 -12.32 -4.93
CA LYS A 361 -8.62 -13.26 -4.67
C LYS A 361 -7.87 -13.56 -5.97
N ASP A 362 -6.55 -13.45 -5.91
CA ASP A 362 -5.62 -13.64 -7.03
C ASP A 362 -5.86 -12.71 -8.24
N LYS A 363 -6.72 -11.70 -8.11
CA LYS A 363 -6.99 -10.72 -9.17
C LYS A 363 -6.04 -9.53 -9.07
N ARG A 364 -5.70 -8.94 -10.22
CA ARG A 364 -4.94 -7.68 -10.26
C ARG A 364 -5.88 -6.52 -9.96
N VAL A 365 -5.56 -5.78 -8.89
CA VAL A 365 -6.34 -4.61 -8.46
C VAL A 365 -5.42 -3.40 -8.46
N TYR A 366 -5.88 -2.29 -9.03
CA TYR A 366 -5.15 -1.05 -9.09
C TYR A 366 -5.75 0.00 -8.15
N ILE A 367 -4.95 0.54 -7.25
CA ILE A 367 -5.31 1.66 -6.39
C ILE A 367 -4.43 2.86 -6.74
N SER A 368 -5.04 3.95 -7.17
CA SER A 368 -4.35 5.19 -7.49
C SER A 368 -4.68 6.30 -6.49
N PHE A 369 -3.71 7.16 -6.20
CA PHE A 369 -3.90 8.32 -5.33
C PHE A 369 -4.17 9.56 -6.17
N GLY A 370 -5.30 10.22 -5.93
CA GLY A 370 -5.70 11.45 -6.61
C GLY A 370 -5.06 12.72 -6.04
N SER A 371 -4.34 12.60 -4.92
CA SER A 371 -3.70 13.73 -4.23
C SER A 371 -2.18 13.63 -4.29
N LYS A 372 -1.51 14.78 -4.50
CA LYS A 372 -0.05 14.95 -4.37
C LYS A 372 0.37 15.35 -2.95
N SER A 373 -0.60 15.54 -2.05
CA SER A 373 -0.35 15.98 -0.68
C SER A 373 0.39 14.90 0.11
N LEU A 374 1.42 15.33 0.84
CA LEU A 374 2.17 14.45 1.74
C LEU A 374 1.25 13.87 2.84
N GLY A 375 0.38 14.71 3.42
CA GLY A 375 -0.55 14.28 4.48
C GLY A 375 -1.52 13.21 4.00
N ASP A 376 -2.15 13.41 2.85
CA ASP A 376 -3.09 12.45 2.27
C ASP A 376 -2.40 11.12 1.97
N THR A 377 -1.17 11.18 1.44
CA THR A 377 -0.41 9.97 1.13
C THR A 377 -0.06 9.20 2.40
N MET A 378 0.41 9.88 3.45
CA MET A 378 0.69 9.25 4.76
C MET A 378 -0.58 8.66 5.39
N ALA A 379 -1.71 9.34 5.24
CA ALA A 379 -2.98 8.90 5.78
C ALA A 379 -3.54 7.64 5.10
N TRP A 380 -3.37 7.49 3.78
CA TRP A 380 -4.09 6.48 3.00
C TRP A 380 -3.29 5.24 2.65
N ILE A 381 -1.96 5.33 2.58
CA ILE A 381 -1.11 4.22 2.12
C ILE A 381 -1.22 2.95 2.98
N PRO A 382 -1.39 2.99 4.32
CA PRO A 382 -1.49 1.78 5.13
C PRO A 382 -2.66 0.87 4.69
N TYR A 383 -3.76 1.48 4.28
CA TYR A 383 -4.96 0.72 3.91
C TYR A 383 -4.86 -0.01 2.58
N CYS A 384 -3.86 0.30 1.76
CA CYS A 384 -3.54 -0.49 0.58
C CYS A 384 -3.10 -1.91 0.98
N GLU A 385 -2.26 -2.03 2.01
CA GLU A 385 -1.81 -3.33 2.51
C GLU A 385 -2.94 -4.08 3.24
N VAL A 386 -3.75 -3.37 4.03
CA VAL A 386 -4.95 -3.96 4.67
C VAL A 386 -5.89 -4.52 3.61
N PHE A 387 -6.15 -3.76 2.53
CA PHE A 387 -6.97 -4.20 1.42
C PHE A 387 -6.40 -5.43 0.72
N ARG A 388 -5.08 -5.43 0.44
CA ARG A 388 -4.38 -6.55 -0.18
C ARG A 388 -4.54 -7.83 0.64
N LYS A 389 -4.29 -7.74 1.95
CA LYS A 389 -4.41 -8.87 2.88
C LYS A 389 -5.85 -9.36 2.99
N LYS A 390 -6.82 -8.46 3.17
CA LYS A 390 -8.25 -8.82 3.29
C LYS A 390 -8.78 -9.56 2.07
N HIS A 391 -8.33 -9.17 0.87
CA HIS A 391 -8.86 -9.72 -0.38
C HIS A 391 -7.96 -10.76 -1.06
N GLY A 392 -6.72 -10.96 -0.60
CA GLY A 392 -5.75 -11.86 -1.23
C GLY A 392 -5.47 -11.51 -2.69
N CYS A 393 -5.52 -10.22 -3.06
CA CYS A 393 -5.36 -9.75 -4.42
C CYS A 393 -3.90 -9.41 -4.75
N GLN A 394 -3.57 -9.38 -6.04
CA GLN A 394 -2.33 -8.81 -6.55
C GLN A 394 -2.52 -7.30 -6.66
N LEU A 395 -1.96 -6.56 -5.70
CA LEU A 395 -2.21 -5.14 -5.60
C LEU A 395 -1.15 -4.32 -6.30
N ILE A 396 -1.58 -3.39 -7.14
CA ILE A 396 -0.78 -2.37 -7.79
C ILE A 396 -1.18 -1.02 -7.20
N VAL A 397 -0.22 -0.21 -6.78
CA VAL A 397 -0.46 1.11 -6.19
C VAL A 397 0.32 2.17 -6.93
N SER A 398 -0.32 3.31 -7.17
CA SER A 398 0.33 4.50 -7.71
C SER A 398 0.14 5.68 -6.78
N THR A 399 1.25 6.19 -6.25
CA THR A 399 1.32 7.42 -5.46
C THR A 399 2.35 8.37 -6.05
N PHE A 400 2.32 9.63 -5.63
CA PHE A 400 3.38 10.59 -6.00
C PHE A 400 4.64 10.48 -5.13
N LEU A 401 4.67 9.50 -4.20
CA LEU A 401 5.74 9.29 -3.23
C LEU A 401 6.17 7.81 -3.14
N ASN A 402 6.05 7.07 -4.25
CA ASN A 402 6.34 5.63 -4.31
C ASN A 402 7.69 5.24 -3.71
N SER A 403 8.71 6.09 -3.89
CA SER A 403 10.07 5.84 -3.40
C SER A 403 10.18 5.70 -1.88
N LEU A 404 9.22 6.24 -1.11
CA LEU A 404 9.19 6.09 0.35
C LEU A 404 8.64 4.74 0.80
N PHE A 405 7.85 4.08 -0.05
CA PHE A 405 7.02 2.94 0.36
C PHE A 405 7.39 1.60 -0.29
N LYS A 406 7.96 1.60 -1.50
CA LYS A 406 8.21 0.38 -2.27
C LYS A 406 9.02 -0.69 -1.53
N ASP A 407 9.98 -0.26 -0.70
CA ASP A 407 10.81 -1.17 0.08
C ASP A 407 10.14 -1.60 1.39
N GLN A 408 9.12 -0.86 1.84
CA GLN A 408 8.39 -1.11 3.10
C GLN A 408 7.14 -1.97 2.88
N TYR A 409 6.63 -2.02 1.64
CA TYR A 409 5.49 -2.83 1.24
C TYR A 409 5.88 -3.74 0.06
N PRO A 410 6.76 -4.73 0.26
CA PRO A 410 7.35 -5.53 -0.82
C PRO A 410 6.36 -6.37 -1.60
N GLU A 411 5.19 -6.65 -1.04
CA GLU A 411 4.12 -7.41 -1.68
C GLU A 411 3.19 -6.54 -2.55
N ILE A 412 3.43 -5.23 -2.59
CA ILE A 412 2.69 -4.27 -3.44
C ILE A 412 3.55 -3.89 -4.63
N GLU A 413 3.00 -4.00 -5.82
CA GLU A 413 3.62 -3.48 -7.04
C GLU A 413 3.39 -1.96 -7.11
N PHE A 414 4.47 -1.15 -7.08
CA PHE A 414 4.36 0.30 -7.22
C PHE A 414 4.67 0.73 -8.65
N VAL A 415 3.77 1.57 -9.21
CA VAL A 415 3.90 2.14 -10.55
C VAL A 415 3.82 3.66 -10.48
N GLU A 416 4.45 4.36 -11.43
CA GLU A 416 4.42 5.82 -11.44
C GLU A 416 3.05 6.36 -11.86
N PRO A 417 2.64 7.56 -11.38
CA PRO A 417 1.41 8.19 -11.82
C PRO A 417 1.41 8.44 -13.33
N GLY A 418 0.43 7.85 -14.01
CA GLY A 418 0.31 7.94 -15.47
C GLY A 418 0.77 6.69 -16.20
N ASP A 419 1.43 5.76 -15.53
CA ASP A 419 1.79 4.49 -16.14
C ASP A 419 0.55 3.68 -16.50
N LEU A 420 0.65 2.98 -17.61
CA LEU A 420 -0.41 2.07 -18.05
C LEU A 420 -0.32 0.76 -17.26
N VAL A 421 -1.37 0.44 -16.52
CA VAL A 421 -1.47 -0.79 -15.74
C VAL A 421 -2.40 -1.78 -16.44
N PRO A 422 -1.85 -2.83 -17.07
CA PRO A 422 -2.66 -3.78 -17.82
C PRO A 422 -3.31 -4.85 -16.94
N ASN A 423 -4.33 -5.52 -17.50
CA ASN A 423 -4.99 -6.69 -16.91
C ASN A 423 -5.59 -6.47 -15.51
N ILE A 424 -5.98 -5.25 -15.19
CA ILE A 424 -6.65 -4.97 -13.93
C ILE A 424 -8.10 -5.48 -13.98
N HIS A 425 -8.50 -6.13 -12.89
CA HIS A 425 -9.86 -6.59 -12.68
C HIS A 425 -10.73 -5.55 -11.99
N ALA A 426 -10.13 -4.78 -11.08
CA ALA A 426 -10.77 -3.68 -10.38
C ALA A 426 -9.82 -2.50 -10.20
N GLN A 427 -10.39 -1.30 -10.12
CA GLN A 427 -9.63 -0.08 -9.88
C GLN A 427 -10.38 0.80 -8.89
N TYR A 428 -9.62 1.36 -7.93
CA TYR A 428 -10.14 2.33 -6.96
C TYR A 428 -9.23 3.55 -6.92
N ARG A 429 -9.83 4.72 -6.70
CA ARG A 429 -9.08 5.97 -6.62
C ARG A 429 -9.29 6.62 -5.26
N LEU A 430 -8.25 6.67 -4.45
CA LEU A 430 -8.25 7.41 -3.19
C LEU A 430 -8.08 8.88 -3.45
N GLY A 431 -8.98 9.71 -2.89
CA GLY A 431 -8.91 11.15 -3.14
C GLY A 431 -10.12 11.91 -2.62
N TRP A 432 -10.04 13.20 -2.80
CA TRP A 432 -11.09 14.16 -2.55
C TRP A 432 -11.98 14.25 -3.79
N HIS A 433 -13.21 13.80 -3.70
CA HIS A 433 -14.12 13.72 -4.84
C HIS A 433 -15.26 14.72 -4.72
N TYR A 434 -15.30 15.69 -5.64
CA TYR A 434 -16.31 16.73 -5.72
C TYR A 434 -17.10 16.62 -7.02
N THR A 435 -18.36 17.03 -6.98
CA THR A 435 -19.14 17.34 -8.17
C THR A 435 -18.71 18.70 -8.73
N SER A 436 -19.19 19.02 -9.92
CA SER A 436 -19.00 20.35 -10.52
C SER A 436 -19.57 21.51 -9.67
N GLU A 437 -20.46 21.21 -8.75
CA GLU A 437 -21.08 22.18 -7.83
C GLU A 437 -20.32 22.33 -6.49
N GLY A 438 -19.17 21.63 -6.34
CA GLY A 438 -18.36 21.69 -5.12
C GLY A 438 -18.90 20.86 -3.95
N VAL A 439 -19.92 20.02 -4.19
CA VAL A 439 -20.46 19.08 -3.19
C VAL A 439 -19.69 17.75 -3.31
N TYR A 440 -19.58 16.99 -2.22
CA TYR A 440 -18.92 15.69 -2.31
C TYR A 440 -19.66 14.75 -3.28
N ASP A 441 -18.87 13.97 -4.04
CA ASP A 441 -19.41 13.05 -5.05
C ASP A 441 -19.73 11.69 -4.41
N ASN A 442 -20.99 11.44 -4.11
CA ASN A 442 -21.47 10.20 -3.48
C ASN A 442 -21.39 8.97 -4.39
N ASN A 443 -21.01 9.12 -5.66
CA ASN A 443 -20.70 8.01 -6.55
C ASN A 443 -19.27 7.52 -6.42
N LYS A 444 -18.37 8.38 -5.93
CA LYS A 444 -16.94 8.10 -5.77
C LYS A 444 -16.53 7.89 -4.33
N HIS A 445 -17.35 8.33 -3.40
CA HIS A 445 -17.14 8.18 -1.97
C HIS A 445 -18.48 7.94 -1.26
N PRO A 446 -18.61 6.91 -0.40
CA PRO A 446 -19.88 6.58 0.24
C PRO A 446 -20.34 7.61 1.30
N PHE A 447 -19.41 8.37 1.87
CA PHE A 447 -19.66 9.37 2.91
C PHE A 447 -19.07 10.74 2.54
N ASP A 448 -19.60 11.78 3.15
CA ASP A 448 -19.01 13.13 3.02
C ASP A 448 -17.66 13.17 3.76
N PHE A 449 -16.57 13.29 3.01
CA PHE A 449 -15.20 13.35 3.53
C PHE A 449 -14.99 14.49 4.55
N LYS A 450 -15.83 15.51 4.57
CA LYS A 450 -15.80 16.58 5.56
C LYS A 450 -16.29 16.12 6.94
N LYS A 451 -16.98 15.02 7.02
CA LYS A 451 -17.62 14.48 8.24
C LYS A 451 -16.91 13.24 8.81
N ILE A 452 -15.75 12.90 8.27
CA ILE A 452 -14.99 11.72 8.66
C ILE A 452 -13.51 12.09 8.84
N PRO A 453 -12.74 11.31 9.64
CA PRO A 453 -11.30 11.44 9.71
C PRO A 453 -10.62 11.25 8.33
N LEU A 454 -9.48 11.91 8.12
CA LEU A 454 -8.76 11.83 6.84
C LEU A 454 -8.43 10.39 6.44
N GLN A 455 -8.00 9.57 7.38
CA GLN A 455 -7.68 8.16 7.11
C GLN A 455 -8.92 7.35 6.71
N LYS A 456 -10.09 7.69 7.28
CA LYS A 456 -11.34 7.00 6.97
C LYS A 456 -11.77 7.17 5.51
N THR A 457 -11.30 8.18 4.81
CA THR A 457 -11.47 8.33 3.36
C THR A 457 -11.00 7.08 2.61
N ALA A 458 -9.84 6.54 2.97
CA ALA A 458 -9.33 5.33 2.32
C ALA A 458 -10.15 4.09 2.68
N THR A 459 -10.49 3.90 3.95
CA THR A 459 -11.29 2.73 4.36
C THR A 459 -12.68 2.74 3.74
N ASP A 460 -13.33 3.89 3.66
CA ASP A 460 -14.66 4.01 3.07
C ASP A 460 -14.64 3.72 1.56
N ILE A 461 -13.65 4.24 0.82
CA ILE A 461 -13.52 3.96 -0.63
C ILE A 461 -13.16 2.48 -0.87
N LEU A 462 -12.38 1.87 0.01
CA LEU A 462 -11.89 0.50 -0.13
C LEU A 462 -12.80 -0.56 0.55
N GLY A 463 -13.88 -0.16 1.22
CA GLY A 463 -14.78 -1.06 1.93
C GLY A 463 -14.09 -1.79 3.08
N LEU A 464 -13.30 -1.06 3.86
CA LEU A 464 -12.57 -1.54 5.02
C LEU A 464 -13.15 -0.99 6.31
N ASP A 465 -12.94 -1.71 7.40
CA ASP A 465 -13.19 -1.18 8.73
C ASP A 465 -12.14 -0.12 9.06
N TYR A 466 -12.56 0.92 9.80
CA TYR A 466 -11.67 2.02 10.16
C TYR A 466 -10.96 1.75 11.48
N GLU A 467 -9.66 1.80 11.42
CA GLU A 467 -8.74 1.85 12.55
C GLU A 467 -7.60 2.82 12.17
N GLU A 468 -7.09 3.60 13.12
CA GLU A 468 -5.99 4.54 12.84
C GLU A 468 -4.67 3.77 12.71
N ILE A 469 -4.07 3.76 11.52
CA ILE A 469 -2.85 2.99 11.21
C ILE A 469 -1.76 3.91 10.68
N ARG A 470 -0.54 3.80 11.25
CA ARG A 470 0.65 4.48 10.74
C ARG A 470 1.20 3.82 9.49
N PRO A 471 1.66 4.59 8.50
CA PRO A 471 2.38 4.03 7.36
C PRO A 471 3.75 3.48 7.78
N LEU A 472 4.19 2.43 7.11
CA LEU A 472 5.55 1.94 7.26
C LEU A 472 6.51 2.86 6.50
N LEU A 473 7.55 3.34 7.18
CA LEU A 473 8.62 4.16 6.63
C LEU A 473 9.98 3.53 6.98
N LYS A 474 10.97 3.79 6.15
CA LYS A 474 12.35 3.43 6.49
C LYS A 474 12.87 4.44 7.51
N LEU A 475 12.81 4.06 8.78
CA LEU A 475 13.31 4.87 9.89
C LEU A 475 14.75 4.49 10.22
N PRO A 476 15.67 5.45 10.45
CA PRO A 476 17.02 5.17 10.92
C PRO A 476 16.97 4.78 12.41
N ASN A 477 17.88 3.93 12.81
CA ASN A 477 18.12 3.65 14.24
C ASN A 477 19.00 4.77 14.82
N THR A 478 18.43 5.96 15.00
CA THR A 478 19.15 7.15 15.49
C THR A 478 18.67 7.47 16.90
N PRO A 479 19.57 7.65 17.89
CA PRO A 479 19.15 8.01 19.23
C PRO A 479 18.48 9.39 19.23
N LYS A 480 17.49 9.55 20.08
CA LYS A 480 16.80 10.81 20.30
C LYS A 480 17.79 11.87 20.81
N LYS A 481 17.62 13.07 20.40
CA LYS A 481 18.37 14.24 20.83
C LYS A 481 17.39 15.22 21.46
N LYS A 482 17.87 16.07 22.33
CA LYS A 482 17.07 17.18 22.89
C LYS A 482 16.77 18.21 21.81
N LYS A 483 15.96 17.77 20.83
CA LYS A 483 15.61 18.47 19.61
C LYS A 483 14.12 18.34 19.35
N VAL A 484 13.49 19.43 18.94
CA VAL A 484 12.07 19.49 18.58
C VAL A 484 11.94 19.85 17.11
N GLY A 485 11.16 19.06 16.38
CA GLY A 485 10.80 19.36 15.00
C GLY A 485 9.67 20.41 14.96
N ILE A 486 9.80 21.39 14.07
CA ILE A 486 8.82 22.48 13.90
C ILE A 486 8.29 22.50 12.47
N GLY A 487 6.97 22.29 12.33
CA GLY A 487 6.22 22.45 11.08
C GLY A 487 5.53 23.81 11.02
N PHE A 488 6.28 24.84 10.65
CA PHE A 488 5.83 26.23 10.72
C PHE A 488 4.90 26.63 9.57
N HIS A 489 5.10 26.09 8.37
CA HIS A 489 4.35 26.47 7.18
C HIS A 489 3.21 25.53 6.82
N SER A 490 2.20 26.09 6.17
CA SER A 490 1.08 25.36 5.58
C SER A 490 0.68 25.98 4.24
N THR A 491 -0.14 25.27 3.46
CA THR A 491 -0.61 25.72 2.14
C THR A 491 -1.78 26.71 2.19
N ALA A 492 -2.31 27.00 3.39
CA ALA A 492 -3.46 27.90 3.56
C ALA A 492 -3.33 28.74 4.83
N GLN A 493 -3.63 30.04 4.73
CA GLN A 493 -3.54 30.96 5.88
C GLN A 493 -4.49 30.53 7.02
N ALA A 494 -5.64 29.97 6.72
CA ALA A 494 -6.57 29.45 7.72
C ALA A 494 -5.97 28.34 8.61
N LYS A 495 -4.91 27.68 8.15
CA LYS A 495 -4.21 26.62 8.90
C LYS A 495 -3.05 27.14 9.75
N TYR A 496 -2.57 28.37 9.48
CA TYR A 496 -1.48 28.95 10.27
C TYR A 496 -1.92 29.24 11.70
N TRP A 497 -0.99 29.17 12.62
CA TRP A 497 -1.21 29.68 13.96
C TRP A 497 -1.10 31.20 13.94
N ASN A 498 -2.26 31.88 13.80
CA ASN A 498 -2.35 33.31 13.53
C ASN A 498 -2.23 34.20 14.79
N ASN A 499 -1.83 33.64 15.93
CA ASN A 499 -1.52 34.42 17.14
C ASN A 499 -0.12 35.07 16.97
N PRO A 500 -0.01 36.43 17.05
CA PRO A 500 1.21 37.13 16.59
C PRO A 500 2.49 36.74 17.31
N ASP A 501 2.44 36.56 18.65
CA ASP A 501 3.63 36.35 19.47
C ASP A 501 3.79 34.89 19.96
N ALA A 502 2.85 34.03 19.63
CA ALA A 502 2.76 32.73 20.26
C ALA A 502 3.89 31.79 19.87
N TRP A 503 4.30 31.77 18.58
CA TRP A 503 5.45 30.98 18.14
C TRP A 503 6.73 31.39 18.87
N GLN A 504 7.01 32.72 18.99
CA GLN A 504 8.21 33.18 19.68
C GLN A 504 8.21 32.74 21.15
N THR A 505 7.08 32.88 21.83
CA THR A 505 6.92 32.47 23.24
C THR A 505 7.20 30.96 23.42
N VAL A 506 6.70 30.11 22.51
CA VAL A 506 6.93 28.65 22.58
C VAL A 506 8.40 28.31 22.27
N ILE A 507 9.00 28.96 21.27
CA ILE A 507 10.41 28.73 20.92
C ILE A 507 11.34 29.17 22.06
N ASP A 508 11.08 30.33 22.68
CA ASP A 508 11.85 30.83 23.83
C ASP A 508 11.73 29.86 25.03
N HIS A 509 10.52 29.33 25.28
CA HIS A 509 10.29 28.33 26.33
C HIS A 509 11.14 27.06 26.08
N LEU A 510 11.11 26.51 24.87
CA LEU A 510 11.87 25.31 24.50
C LEU A 510 13.38 25.53 24.54
N ASN A 511 13.86 26.66 24.03
CA ASN A 511 15.29 27.03 24.09
C ASN A 511 15.78 27.20 25.55
N ASN A 512 14.93 27.74 26.43
CA ASN A 512 15.24 27.85 27.87
C ASN A 512 15.32 26.49 28.55
N LEU A 513 14.55 25.51 28.06
CA LEU A 513 14.66 24.12 28.50
C LEU A 513 15.82 23.36 27.85
N GLY A 514 16.58 24.00 26.93
CA GLY A 514 17.74 23.45 26.26
C GLY A 514 17.45 22.61 25.04
N TYR A 515 16.26 22.73 24.46
CA TYR A 515 15.91 22.09 23.19
C TYR A 515 16.45 22.86 22.00
N GLU A 516 16.96 22.17 20.99
CA GLU A 516 17.17 22.72 19.65
C GLU A 516 15.85 22.70 18.87
N CYS A 517 15.35 23.85 18.43
CA CYS A 517 14.14 23.98 17.64
C CYS A 517 14.47 23.95 16.14
N MET A 518 14.21 22.85 15.45
CA MET A 518 14.54 22.62 14.05
C MET A 518 13.30 22.82 13.16
N VAL A 519 13.32 23.82 12.29
CA VAL A 519 12.24 24.07 11.32
C VAL A 519 12.44 23.22 10.08
N TYR A 520 11.44 22.44 9.74
CA TYR A 520 11.34 21.69 8.48
C TYR A 520 10.37 22.41 7.57
N SER A 521 10.84 22.83 6.40
CA SER A 521 10.01 23.49 5.40
C SER A 521 10.64 23.38 4.02
N LYS A 522 9.81 23.20 3.02
CA LYS A 522 10.17 23.33 1.61
C LYS A 522 10.17 24.79 1.20
N GLU A 523 9.32 25.59 1.83
CA GLU A 523 9.17 27.01 1.64
C GLU A 523 10.21 27.75 2.50
N GLY A 524 10.69 28.89 2.04
CA GLY A 524 11.61 29.74 2.78
C GLY A 524 10.91 30.65 3.79
N ASP A 525 11.72 31.40 4.57
CA ASP A 525 11.21 32.45 5.43
C ASP A 525 10.42 33.49 4.61
N GLY A 526 9.34 34.02 5.18
CA GLY A 526 8.48 34.98 4.51
C GLY A 526 7.41 34.37 3.60
N TYR A 527 7.34 33.03 3.47
CA TYR A 527 6.28 32.39 2.69
C TYR A 527 4.88 32.75 3.23
N MET A 528 4.00 33.20 2.32
CA MET A 528 2.67 33.73 2.66
C MET A 528 2.70 34.84 3.72
N ASN A 529 3.78 35.60 3.75
CA ASN A 529 4.03 36.68 4.71
C ASN A 529 4.14 36.22 6.19
N ASN A 530 4.53 34.93 6.39
CA ASN A 530 4.81 34.36 7.70
C ASN A 530 6.34 34.21 7.88
N HIS A 531 6.89 34.80 8.93
CA HIS A 531 8.32 34.81 9.24
C HIS A 531 8.64 33.86 10.40
N TYR A 532 9.79 33.18 10.31
CA TYR A 532 10.24 32.29 11.37
C TYR A 532 10.54 33.10 12.66
N PRO A 533 10.23 32.53 13.83
CA PRO A 533 10.63 33.10 15.11
C PRO A 533 12.18 33.11 15.26
N GLU A 534 12.69 33.95 16.09
CA GLU A 534 14.12 33.95 16.45
C GLU A 534 14.49 32.71 17.27
N GLY A 535 15.72 32.24 17.18
CA GLY A 535 16.20 31.11 17.97
C GLY A 535 15.89 29.73 17.40
N VAL A 536 15.43 29.62 16.14
CA VAL A 536 15.25 28.34 15.41
C VAL A 536 16.44 28.04 14.50
N THR A 537 16.68 26.76 14.29
CA THR A 537 17.58 26.24 13.25
C THR A 537 16.75 25.80 12.05
N ILE A 538 17.24 26.02 10.82
CA ILE A 538 16.53 25.62 9.61
C ILE A 538 17.19 24.38 9.05
N PHE A 539 16.41 23.31 8.85
CA PHE A 539 16.89 22.09 8.21
C PHE A 539 17.22 22.33 6.73
N LYS A 540 18.38 21.86 6.30
CA LYS A 540 18.93 22.07 4.94
C LYS A 540 19.04 20.77 4.13
N GLY A 541 18.14 19.81 4.34
CA GLY A 541 18.11 18.57 3.55
C GLY A 541 17.45 18.76 2.18
N GLY A 542 17.75 17.85 1.25
CA GLY A 542 17.33 17.94 -0.15
C GLY A 542 16.11 17.08 -0.52
N ASN A 543 15.81 16.01 0.23
CA ASN A 543 14.72 15.06 -0.09
C ASN A 543 13.98 14.61 1.17
N LEU A 544 12.83 13.94 0.98
CA LEU A 544 11.98 13.51 2.10
C LEU A 544 12.63 12.47 2.99
N GLN A 545 13.49 11.58 2.48
CA GLN A 545 14.18 10.60 3.32
C GLN A 545 15.16 11.28 4.27
N GLU A 546 15.88 12.31 3.83
CA GLU A 546 16.74 13.11 4.70
C GLU A 546 15.94 13.84 5.79
N VAL A 547 14.72 14.29 5.46
CA VAL A 547 13.79 14.86 6.46
C VAL A 547 13.37 13.80 7.47
N ILE A 548 13.01 12.60 7.03
CA ILE A 548 12.65 11.46 7.90
C ILE A 548 13.82 11.09 8.81
N ASP A 549 15.03 11.01 8.25
CA ASP A 549 16.23 10.62 8.97
C ASP A 549 16.57 11.64 10.09
N ASP A 550 16.43 12.92 9.83
CA ASP A 550 16.68 13.96 10.81
C ASP A 550 15.55 14.13 11.82
N LEU A 551 14.28 14.06 11.37
CA LEU A 551 13.10 14.04 12.24
C LEU A 551 13.15 12.89 13.25
N SER A 552 13.59 11.70 12.81
CA SER A 552 13.72 10.55 13.69
C SER A 552 14.62 10.78 14.91
N SER A 553 15.51 11.79 14.86
CA SER A 553 16.33 12.22 15.99
C SER A 553 15.65 13.21 16.94
N CYS A 554 14.47 13.76 16.60
CA CYS A 554 13.72 14.65 17.47
C CYS A 554 12.99 13.86 18.56
N GLU A 555 12.81 14.46 19.73
CA GLU A 555 11.98 13.90 20.80
C GLU A 555 10.50 14.01 20.44
N PHE A 556 10.05 15.14 19.96
CA PHE A 556 8.69 15.37 19.51
C PHE A 556 8.62 16.40 18.38
N PHE A 557 7.44 16.62 17.87
CA PHE A 557 7.17 17.55 16.78
C PHE A 557 6.06 18.55 17.17
N ILE A 558 6.19 19.80 16.78
CA ILE A 558 5.12 20.80 16.90
C ILE A 558 4.77 21.29 15.51
N GLY A 559 3.52 21.21 15.13
CA GLY A 559 3.11 21.62 13.79
C GLY A 559 1.66 21.99 13.65
N LEU A 560 1.34 22.36 12.42
CA LEU A 560 0.00 22.75 11.98
C LEU A 560 -0.71 21.55 11.35
N GLY A 561 -2.01 21.64 11.06
CA GLY A 561 -2.75 20.65 10.26
C GLY A 561 -2.21 20.56 8.84
N SER A 562 -1.04 19.95 8.66
CA SER A 562 -0.30 19.90 7.40
C SER A 562 0.45 18.57 7.22
N GLY A 563 0.97 18.36 6.00
CA GLY A 563 1.65 17.11 5.65
C GLY A 563 2.89 16.79 6.50
N LEU A 564 3.59 17.79 7.04
CA LEU A 564 4.73 17.56 7.93
C LEU A 564 4.34 16.99 9.28
N SER A 565 3.19 17.38 9.83
CA SER A 565 2.65 16.78 11.07
C SER A 565 2.30 15.31 10.85
N TRP A 566 1.72 14.97 9.69
CA TRP A 566 1.48 13.60 9.29
C TRP A 566 2.77 12.79 9.11
N LEU A 567 3.80 13.41 8.53
CA LEU A 567 5.11 12.76 8.38
C LEU A 567 5.78 12.51 9.73
N ALA A 568 5.75 13.49 10.63
CA ALA A 568 6.30 13.36 11.97
C ALA A 568 5.57 12.26 12.76
N TRP A 569 4.23 12.21 12.68
CA TRP A 569 3.42 11.15 13.24
C TRP A 569 3.77 9.76 12.64
N ALA A 570 3.97 9.69 11.32
CA ALA A 570 4.42 8.49 10.64
C ALA A 570 5.83 8.03 11.07
N CYS A 571 6.69 8.99 11.47
CA CYS A 571 8.00 8.71 12.08
C CYS A 571 7.92 8.29 13.55
N LYS A 572 6.73 8.00 14.06
CA LYS A 572 6.46 7.62 15.46
C LYS A 572 6.84 8.70 16.49
N LEU A 573 6.80 9.97 16.09
CA LEU A 573 7.00 11.07 17.03
C LEU A 573 5.69 11.46 17.71
N PRO A 574 5.72 11.84 19.01
CA PRO A 574 4.63 12.61 19.61
C PRO A 574 4.45 13.92 18.85
N VAL A 575 3.22 14.28 18.51
CA VAL A 575 2.92 15.48 17.71
C VAL A 575 2.04 16.43 18.51
N VAL A 576 2.54 17.63 18.81
CA VAL A 576 1.71 18.73 19.28
C VAL A 576 1.10 19.40 18.05
N LEU A 577 -0.18 19.20 17.83
CA LEU A 577 -0.89 19.61 16.62
C LEU A 577 -1.76 20.84 16.89
N ILE A 578 -1.29 22.01 16.42
CA ILE A 578 -1.98 23.29 16.54
C ILE A 578 -2.93 23.45 15.37
N SER A 579 -4.22 23.35 15.60
CA SER A 579 -5.19 23.46 14.52
C SER A 579 -6.58 23.81 15.04
N GLY A 580 -7.09 24.95 14.68
CA GLY A 580 -8.48 25.38 14.88
C GLY A 580 -9.33 25.27 13.61
N PHE A 581 -8.68 25.09 12.44
CA PHE A 581 -9.38 25.02 11.16
C PHE A 581 -10.14 23.71 10.95
N SER A 582 -9.64 22.60 11.49
CA SER A 582 -10.27 21.28 11.46
C SER A 582 -10.74 20.83 12.84
N GLU A 583 -11.74 19.94 12.88
CA GLU A 583 -12.23 19.30 14.09
C GLU A 583 -11.18 18.35 14.69
N LYS A 584 -11.31 18.02 15.99
CA LYS A 584 -10.36 17.18 16.73
C LYS A 584 -10.18 15.80 16.10
N TRP A 585 -11.25 15.23 15.59
CA TRP A 585 -11.30 13.91 15.01
C TRP A 585 -10.84 13.85 13.54
N ALA A 586 -10.60 14.99 12.89
CA ALA A 586 -10.35 15.06 11.45
C ALA A 586 -8.96 14.54 11.06
N GLU A 587 -8.01 14.64 11.98
CA GLU A 587 -6.61 14.25 11.77
C GLU A 587 -6.24 13.10 12.73
N THR A 588 -4.93 12.89 12.97
CA THR A 588 -4.44 11.82 13.85
C THR A 588 -4.82 12.04 15.32
N THR A 589 -5.03 10.94 16.03
CA THR A 589 -5.30 10.93 17.48
C THR A 589 -4.23 10.18 18.26
N LEU A 590 -3.67 9.11 17.70
CA LEU A 590 -2.60 8.33 18.31
C LEU A 590 -1.32 9.18 18.46
N ASP A 591 -0.78 9.31 19.66
CA ASP A 591 0.37 10.15 20.02
C ASP A 591 0.26 11.60 19.52
N THR A 592 -0.96 12.11 19.41
CA THR A 592 -1.25 13.47 18.95
C THR A 592 -1.86 14.30 20.06
N TYR A 593 -1.13 15.32 20.44
CA TYR A 593 -1.52 16.30 21.49
C TYR A 593 -2.16 17.50 20.80
N ARG A 594 -3.49 17.41 20.62
CA ARG A 594 -4.25 18.40 19.86
C ARG A 594 -4.47 19.68 20.63
N VAL A 595 -4.10 20.84 20.05
CA VAL A 595 -4.35 22.15 20.58
C VAL A 595 -5.41 22.87 19.74
N ILE A 596 -6.59 23.05 20.33
CA ILE A 596 -7.74 23.76 19.74
C ILE A 596 -8.41 24.60 20.82
N ASN A 597 -8.93 25.76 20.48
CA ASN A 597 -9.78 26.54 21.37
C ASN A 597 -11.25 26.37 20.99
N GLU A 598 -11.96 25.52 21.74
CA GLU A 598 -13.36 25.21 21.51
C GLU A 598 -14.33 26.31 22.00
N ASN A 599 -13.84 27.35 22.68
CA ASN A 599 -14.64 28.47 23.14
C ASN A 599 -14.86 29.53 22.05
N VAL A 600 -14.21 29.39 20.91
CA VAL A 600 -14.34 30.28 19.74
C VAL A 600 -14.77 29.47 18.51
N CYS A 601 -15.07 30.14 17.40
CA CYS A 601 -15.42 29.39 16.21
C CYS A 601 -14.22 28.54 15.74
N HIS A 602 -14.49 27.29 15.29
CA HIS A 602 -13.50 26.33 14.83
C HIS A 602 -14.10 25.35 13.83
N GLY A 603 -13.28 24.41 13.29
CA GLY A 603 -13.76 23.30 12.48
C GLY A 603 -14.31 23.68 11.10
N CYS A 604 -13.90 24.80 10.51
CA CYS A 604 -14.41 25.25 9.22
C CYS A 604 -14.15 24.28 8.08
N PHE A 605 -13.05 23.52 8.13
CA PHE A 605 -12.77 22.46 7.17
C PHE A 605 -13.86 21.40 7.13
N ASN A 606 -14.43 21.07 8.28
CA ASN A 606 -15.43 20.02 8.45
C ASN A 606 -16.87 20.53 8.36
N SER A 607 -17.06 21.79 7.94
CA SER A 607 -18.39 22.39 7.79
C SER A 607 -18.90 22.31 6.34
N ASP A 608 -20.21 22.43 6.18
CA ASP A 608 -20.85 22.48 4.84
C ASP A 608 -20.50 23.75 4.05
N ARG A 609 -19.91 24.74 4.72
CA ARG A 609 -19.50 26.03 4.14
C ARG A 609 -18.09 26.01 3.57
N LEU A 610 -17.36 24.91 3.70
CA LEU A 610 -16.02 24.80 3.14
C LEU A 610 -16.08 24.99 1.64
N ASP A 611 -15.35 25.97 1.14
CA ASP A 611 -15.02 26.11 -0.28
C ASP A 611 -13.65 25.46 -0.55
N ALA A 612 -13.66 24.32 -1.18
CA ALA A 612 -12.45 23.57 -1.50
C ALA A 612 -11.50 24.33 -2.47
N GLY A 613 -12.02 25.33 -3.18
CA GLY A 613 -11.24 26.19 -4.07
C GLY A 613 -10.53 27.37 -3.39
N ASP A 614 -10.95 27.75 -2.19
CA ASP A 614 -10.40 28.89 -1.43
C ASP A 614 -10.02 28.51 0.00
N TRP A 615 -8.86 27.88 0.15
CA TRP A 615 -8.29 27.51 1.44
C TRP A 615 -7.79 28.68 2.30
N ASN A 616 -7.75 29.89 1.74
CA ASN A 616 -7.20 31.09 2.39
C ASN A 616 -8.25 31.97 3.05
N TRP A 617 -9.52 31.64 2.95
CA TRP A 617 -10.58 32.44 3.49
C TRP A 617 -11.21 31.86 4.78
N CYS A 618 -11.79 32.73 5.56
CA CYS A 618 -12.52 32.38 6.79
C CYS A 618 -14.00 32.42 6.49
N PRO A 619 -14.73 31.29 6.39
CA PRO A 619 -16.10 31.27 5.89
C PRO A 619 -17.13 32.07 6.70
N LEU A 620 -16.86 32.22 8.00
CA LEU A 620 -17.78 32.92 8.91
C LEU A 620 -17.39 34.39 9.15
N HIS A 621 -16.11 34.69 9.17
CA HIS A 621 -15.60 35.98 9.69
C HIS A 621 -14.64 36.68 8.69
N LYS A 622 -14.72 36.35 7.39
CA LYS A 622 -13.89 37.02 6.37
C LYS A 622 -14.05 38.54 6.43
N ASN A 623 -12.94 39.26 6.42
CA ASN A 623 -12.87 40.73 6.49
C ASN A 623 -13.49 41.35 7.77
N THR A 624 -13.56 40.63 8.88
CA THR A 624 -13.89 41.15 10.20
C THR A 624 -12.72 40.98 11.16
N ASP A 625 -12.77 41.64 12.32
CA ASP A 625 -11.78 41.52 13.39
C ASP A 625 -11.65 40.08 13.93
N ARG A 626 -12.72 39.28 13.76
CA ARG A 626 -12.76 37.85 14.13
C ARG A 626 -12.14 36.92 13.08
N MET A 627 -11.64 37.43 11.96
CA MET A 627 -11.02 36.59 10.92
C MET A 627 -9.88 35.77 11.50
N PHE A 628 -9.94 34.45 11.32
CA PHE A 628 -9.00 33.44 11.86
C PHE A 628 -8.97 33.39 13.40
N GLU A 629 -10.03 33.78 14.11
CA GLU A 629 -10.05 33.69 15.57
C GLU A 629 -9.78 32.28 16.09
N CYS A 630 -10.20 31.23 15.35
CA CYS A 630 -9.96 29.81 15.67
C CYS A 630 -8.48 29.47 15.89
N THR A 631 -7.55 30.24 15.29
CA THR A 631 -6.11 30.07 15.44
C THR A 631 -5.43 31.27 16.11
N LYS A 632 -6.06 32.45 16.12
CA LYS A 632 -5.58 33.60 16.89
C LYS A 632 -5.77 33.40 18.40
N GLU A 633 -6.87 32.79 18.80
CA GLU A 633 -7.23 32.60 20.20
C GLU A 633 -6.66 31.28 20.80
N ILE A 634 -5.81 30.58 20.08
CA ILE A 634 -4.97 29.53 20.65
C ILE A 634 -3.77 30.25 21.28
N SER A 635 -3.68 30.26 22.62
CA SER A 635 -2.57 30.89 23.32
C SER A 635 -1.32 30.01 23.36
N SER A 636 -0.15 30.62 23.56
CA SER A 636 1.10 29.89 23.80
C SER A 636 1.03 28.98 25.01
N ASP A 637 0.30 29.39 26.08
CA ASP A 637 0.12 28.57 27.28
C ASP A 637 -0.63 27.27 26.99
N MET A 638 -1.62 27.28 26.08
CA MET A 638 -2.32 26.08 25.66
C MET A 638 -1.36 25.09 24.99
N VAL A 639 -0.46 25.59 24.14
CA VAL A 639 0.55 24.77 23.45
C VAL A 639 1.60 24.26 24.44
N ILE A 640 2.13 25.11 25.30
CA ILE A 640 3.11 24.78 26.35
C ILE A 640 2.55 23.71 27.29
N LYS A 641 1.27 23.78 27.63
CA LYS A 641 0.61 22.75 28.46
C LYS A 641 0.69 21.37 27.80
N GLU A 642 0.44 21.26 26.49
CA GLU A 642 0.53 19.98 25.79
C GLU A 642 2.00 19.52 25.62
N ILE A 643 2.94 20.44 25.37
CA ILE A 643 4.38 20.16 25.36
C ILE A 643 4.81 19.57 26.71
N ASN A 644 4.40 20.17 27.82
CA ASN A 644 4.79 19.71 29.13
C ASN A 644 4.25 18.31 29.46
N LYS A 645 3.15 17.88 28.88
CA LYS A 645 2.68 16.48 29.00
C LYS A 645 3.68 15.50 28.38
N ILE A 646 4.23 15.84 27.22
CA ILE A 646 5.22 15.00 26.54
C ILE A 646 6.53 14.97 27.35
N ILE A 647 7.06 16.13 27.70
CA ILE A 647 8.33 16.25 28.45
C ILE A 647 8.22 15.55 29.81
N ASN A 648 7.12 15.69 30.53
CA ASN A 648 6.91 15.03 31.80
C ASN A 648 6.77 13.52 31.65
N LYS A 649 6.15 13.04 30.57
CA LYS A 649 6.07 11.62 30.24
C LYS A 649 7.48 11.05 29.99
N GLU A 650 8.31 11.74 29.19
CA GLU A 650 9.71 11.34 28.93
C GLU A 650 10.58 11.38 30.19
N VAL A 651 10.43 12.39 31.05
CA VAL A 651 11.15 12.46 32.34
C VAL A 651 10.74 11.32 33.27
N MET A 652 9.50 10.85 33.18
CA MET A 652 9.03 9.68 33.92
C MET A 652 9.56 8.39 33.30
N GLU A 653 9.62 8.31 31.96
CA GLU A 653 10.22 7.19 31.22
C GLU A 653 11.75 7.13 31.41
N GLU A 654 12.51 8.26 31.35
CA GLU A 654 13.94 8.31 31.68
C GLU A 654 14.24 7.91 33.14
N LYS A 655 13.36 8.22 34.11
CA LYS A 655 13.51 7.72 35.49
C LYS A 655 13.24 6.24 35.61
N ILE A 656 12.48 5.67 34.67
CA ILE A 656 12.26 4.21 34.57
C ILE A 656 13.49 3.54 33.95
N ASP A 657 14.15 4.14 32.97
CA ASP A 657 15.36 3.63 32.31
C ASP A 657 16.62 3.62 33.23
N GLU A 658 16.67 4.42 34.31
CA GLU A 658 17.78 4.37 35.29
C GLU A 658 17.70 3.15 36.24
N VAL A 659 16.56 2.46 36.32
CA VAL A 659 16.43 1.17 37.04
C VAL A 659 16.20 0.10 35.97
N LEU A 660 17.28 -0.51 35.51
CA LEU A 660 17.24 -1.65 34.58
C LEU A 660 16.29 -2.72 35.12
N PHE A 661 15.17 -2.95 34.41
CA PHE A 661 14.27 -4.07 34.73
C PHE A 661 15.03 -5.39 34.56
N ASP A 662 15.10 -6.21 35.65
CA ASP A 662 15.79 -7.48 35.59
C ASP A 662 14.92 -8.57 34.95
N TRP A 663 15.24 -8.93 33.74
CA TRP A 663 14.53 -9.96 32.96
C TRP A 663 14.96 -11.40 33.35
N GLY A 664 15.79 -11.56 34.35
CA GLY A 664 16.12 -12.87 34.90
C GLY A 664 16.79 -13.84 33.94
N GLY A 665 17.45 -13.33 32.92
CA GLY A 665 18.10 -14.15 31.88
C GLY A 665 17.14 -14.75 30.84
N ARG A 666 15.92 -14.22 30.73
CA ARG A 666 14.95 -14.60 29.67
C ARG A 666 15.54 -14.39 28.27
N SER A 667 15.06 -15.14 27.31
CA SER A 667 15.47 -14.98 25.90
C SER A 667 15.09 -13.61 25.32
N ASP A 668 15.89 -13.11 24.38
CA ASP A 668 15.59 -11.83 23.68
C ASP A 668 14.21 -11.83 23.02
N TRP A 669 13.74 -12.99 22.59
CA TRP A 669 12.39 -13.14 22.02
C TRP A 669 11.31 -12.90 23.08
N TYR A 670 11.46 -13.49 24.29
CA TYR A 670 10.51 -13.30 25.39
C TYR A 670 10.49 -11.83 25.86
N ILE A 671 11.67 -11.23 26.00
CA ILE A 671 11.82 -9.83 26.40
C ILE A 671 11.08 -8.93 25.42
N LYS A 672 11.35 -9.12 24.14
CA LYS A 672 10.72 -8.33 23.08
C LYS A 672 9.18 -8.49 23.07
N GLN A 673 8.67 -9.71 23.22
CA GLN A 673 7.24 -9.97 23.29
C GLN A 673 6.59 -9.28 24.49
N ALA A 674 7.18 -9.39 25.67
CA ALA A 674 6.67 -8.74 26.89
C ALA A 674 6.76 -7.20 26.80
N GLU A 675 7.80 -6.65 26.16
CA GLU A 675 7.93 -5.22 25.88
C GLU A 675 6.83 -4.75 24.91
N GLU A 676 6.66 -5.44 23.80
CA GLU A 676 5.63 -5.12 22.80
C GLU A 676 4.22 -5.24 23.40
N GLU A 677 3.96 -6.22 24.23
CA GLU A 677 2.64 -6.46 24.83
C GLU A 677 2.33 -5.48 25.95
N ILE A 678 3.20 -5.37 26.95
CA ILE A 678 2.89 -4.68 28.20
C ILE A 678 3.25 -3.20 28.13
N PHE A 679 4.45 -2.87 27.62
CA PHE A 679 4.94 -1.49 27.63
C PHE A 679 4.51 -0.70 26.39
N GLU A 680 4.57 -1.27 25.18
CA GLU A 680 4.20 -0.61 23.94
C GLU A 680 2.71 -0.79 23.61
N GLY A 681 2.21 -2.02 23.65
CA GLY A 681 0.83 -2.39 23.28
C GLY A 681 -0.21 -2.02 24.30
N ASN A 682 0.21 -1.71 25.52
CA ASN A 682 -0.67 -1.33 26.63
C ASN A 682 -1.79 -2.35 26.92
N THR A 683 -1.49 -3.64 26.75
CA THR A 683 -2.48 -4.71 26.72
C THR A 683 -3.37 -4.72 27.95
N TYR A 684 -2.81 -4.60 29.16
CA TYR A 684 -3.61 -4.65 30.38
C TYR A 684 -4.29 -3.31 30.75
N GLU A 685 -3.98 -2.21 30.06
CA GLU A 685 -4.55 -0.89 30.34
C GLU A 685 -5.25 -0.27 29.09
N ARG A 686 -5.65 -1.05 28.12
CA ARG A 686 -6.22 -0.59 26.83
C ARG A 686 -7.53 0.19 26.97
N PHE A 687 -8.40 -0.17 27.89
CA PHE A 687 -9.73 0.45 28.07
C PHE A 687 -9.88 1.24 29.36
N PHE A 688 -9.00 1.02 30.30
CA PHE A 688 -8.97 1.72 31.57
C PHE A 688 -7.57 1.60 32.15
N GLU A 689 -7.15 2.57 32.89
CA GLU A 689 -5.80 2.63 33.47
C GLU A 689 -5.85 2.52 34.98
N VAL A 690 -4.73 2.13 35.57
CA VAL A 690 -4.49 2.31 37.00
C VAL A 690 -4.39 3.80 37.30
N GLU A 691 -5.10 4.26 38.33
CA GLU A 691 -5.16 5.65 38.74
C GLU A 691 -4.43 5.85 40.08
N GLU A 692 -4.06 7.10 40.36
CA GLU A 692 -3.44 7.44 41.64
C GLU A 692 -4.37 7.06 42.81
N GLY A 693 -3.83 6.32 43.77
CA GLY A 693 -4.57 5.86 44.92
C GLY A 693 -5.35 4.55 44.74
N ASP A 694 -5.31 3.93 43.57
CA ASP A 694 -5.93 2.62 43.31
C ASP A 694 -5.30 1.52 44.19
N ILE A 695 -6.11 0.55 44.60
CA ILE A 695 -5.67 -0.75 45.15
C ILE A 695 -5.63 -1.73 43.98
N VAL A 696 -4.43 -2.15 43.62
CA VAL A 696 -4.15 -2.99 42.46
C VAL A 696 -3.87 -4.42 42.93
N VAL A 697 -4.44 -5.39 42.22
CA VAL A 697 -4.11 -6.82 42.43
C VAL A 697 -3.61 -7.37 41.09
N ASP A 698 -2.39 -7.88 41.06
CA ASP A 698 -1.72 -8.51 39.94
C ASP A 698 -1.53 -10.00 40.23
N LEU A 699 -2.39 -10.83 39.60
CA LEU A 699 -2.35 -12.28 39.74
C LEU A 699 -1.61 -12.87 38.52
N GLY A 700 -0.59 -13.69 38.80
CA GLY A 700 0.33 -14.19 37.79
C GLY A 700 1.30 -13.09 37.32
N ALA A 701 2.05 -12.55 38.25
CA ALA A 701 2.86 -11.38 38.00
C ALA A 701 4.18 -11.68 37.26
N SER A 702 4.59 -12.95 37.20
CA SER A 702 5.89 -13.36 36.66
C SER A 702 7.06 -12.52 37.25
N LEU A 703 7.83 -11.82 36.41
CA LEU A 703 8.92 -10.95 36.86
C LEU A 703 8.45 -9.53 37.23
N GLY A 704 7.15 -9.25 37.17
CA GLY A 704 6.51 -8.02 37.59
C GLY A 704 6.41 -6.89 36.53
N PRO A 705 6.41 -7.15 35.21
CA PRO A 705 6.43 -6.07 34.20
C PRO A 705 5.19 -5.20 34.27
N PHE A 706 3.99 -5.75 34.47
CA PHE A 706 2.78 -4.97 34.64
C PHE A 706 2.83 -4.10 35.90
N THR A 707 3.15 -4.71 37.06
CA THR A 707 3.28 -3.95 38.32
C THR A 707 4.34 -2.87 38.20
N TYR A 708 5.50 -3.15 37.62
CA TYR A 708 6.56 -2.16 37.36
C TYR A 708 6.05 -0.95 36.51
N LYS A 709 5.31 -1.22 35.46
CA LYS A 709 4.72 -0.20 34.59
C LYS A 709 3.75 0.72 35.34
N VAL A 710 2.93 0.18 36.26
CA VAL A 710 1.88 0.97 36.92
C VAL A 710 2.33 1.68 38.19
N LEU A 711 3.48 1.28 38.80
CA LEU A 711 4.00 1.91 40.03
C LEU A 711 4.22 3.44 39.91
N PRO A 712 4.71 4.01 38.78
CA PRO A 712 4.83 5.46 38.60
C PRO A 712 3.49 6.23 38.69
N LYS A 713 2.34 5.54 38.56
CA LYS A 713 1.01 6.14 38.70
C LYS A 713 0.56 6.29 40.16
N ASN A 714 1.44 5.99 41.11
CA ASN A 714 1.21 6.09 42.57
C ASN A 714 -0.04 5.32 43.04
N PRO A 715 -0.18 4.01 42.77
CA PRO A 715 -1.23 3.22 43.39
C PRO A 715 -1.05 3.21 44.93
N LYS A 716 -2.15 3.17 45.64
CA LYS A 716 -2.14 3.14 47.10
C LYS A 716 -1.49 1.86 47.63
N GLN A 717 -1.79 0.74 46.97
CA GLN A 717 -1.26 -0.57 47.35
C GLN A 717 -1.33 -1.51 46.15
N CYS A 718 -0.23 -2.23 45.88
CA CYS A 718 -0.21 -3.35 44.94
C CYS A 718 -0.06 -4.67 45.68
N TYR A 719 -0.94 -5.62 45.44
CA TYR A 719 -0.81 -7.02 45.87
C TYR A 719 -0.41 -7.83 44.63
N VAL A 720 0.75 -8.44 44.70
CA VAL A 720 1.40 -9.08 43.55
C VAL A 720 1.62 -10.55 43.87
N VAL A 721 0.99 -11.43 43.12
CA VAL A 721 0.96 -12.87 43.36
C VAL A 721 1.71 -13.61 42.26
N GLU A 722 2.72 -14.39 42.68
CA GLU A 722 3.51 -15.20 41.75
C GLU A 722 3.86 -16.55 42.44
N PRO A 723 3.61 -17.70 41.79
CA PRO A 723 3.87 -18.99 42.43
C PRO A 723 5.34 -19.41 42.45
N ILE A 724 6.16 -19.05 41.44
CA ILE A 724 7.49 -19.62 41.23
C ILE A 724 8.55 -18.91 42.08
N SER A 725 9.23 -19.66 42.97
CA SER A 725 10.23 -19.13 43.92
C SER A 725 11.33 -18.32 43.23
N HIS A 726 11.86 -18.81 42.12
CA HIS A 726 12.92 -18.11 41.38
C HIS A 726 12.46 -16.77 40.82
N GLN A 727 11.24 -16.70 40.31
CA GLN A 727 10.66 -15.46 39.79
C GLN A 727 10.40 -14.44 40.89
N ILE A 728 9.99 -14.87 42.07
CA ILE A 728 9.82 -14.04 43.29
C ILE A 728 11.09 -13.26 43.64
N GLU A 729 12.26 -13.87 43.53
CA GLU A 729 13.53 -13.19 43.86
C GLU A 729 13.82 -12.04 42.85
N ILE A 730 13.47 -12.22 41.60
CA ILE A 730 13.61 -11.18 40.56
C ILE A 730 12.50 -10.13 40.69
N LEU A 731 11.27 -10.58 40.92
CA LEU A 731 10.12 -9.73 41.18
C LEU A 731 10.36 -8.74 42.34
N LYS A 732 10.98 -9.20 43.43
CA LYS A 732 11.37 -8.33 44.56
C LYS A 732 12.35 -7.24 44.15
N LYS A 733 13.27 -7.52 43.22
CA LYS A 733 14.22 -6.52 42.71
C LYS A 733 13.52 -5.50 41.84
N ASN A 734 12.61 -5.96 40.97
CA ASN A 734 11.94 -5.11 40.01
C ASN A 734 10.90 -4.18 40.66
N VAL A 735 10.09 -4.71 41.59
CA VAL A 735 8.92 -3.99 42.12
C VAL A 735 8.86 -3.92 43.65
N GLY A 736 9.90 -4.29 44.36
CA GLY A 736 9.93 -4.33 45.84
C GLY A 736 9.95 -2.94 46.47
N GLN A 737 8.81 -2.26 46.49
CA GLN A 737 8.61 -0.94 47.12
C GLN A 737 7.70 -1.04 48.36
N GLU A 738 7.62 0.05 49.14
CA GLU A 738 6.83 0.07 50.39
C GLU A 738 5.34 -0.20 50.18
N ASN A 739 4.79 0.25 49.03
CA ASN A 739 3.39 0.05 48.66
C ASN A 739 3.16 -1.22 47.81
N VAL A 740 4.13 -2.14 47.76
CA VAL A 740 4.01 -3.42 47.04
C VAL A 740 4.12 -4.59 48.02
N LYS A 741 3.09 -5.43 48.02
CA LYS A 741 3.08 -6.66 48.82
C LYS A 741 3.18 -7.88 47.90
N ILE A 742 4.31 -8.54 47.90
CA ILE A 742 4.58 -9.72 47.10
C ILE A 742 4.17 -10.96 47.87
N ILE A 743 3.35 -11.81 47.28
CA ILE A 743 2.80 -13.04 47.87
C ILE A 743 3.22 -14.23 46.99
N GLN A 744 3.95 -15.17 47.56
CA GLN A 744 4.27 -16.39 46.86
C GLN A 744 3.10 -17.37 46.93
N GLY A 745 2.54 -17.76 45.81
CA GLY A 745 1.50 -18.77 45.72
C GLY A 745 0.70 -18.71 44.45
N ALA A 746 -0.10 -19.72 44.20
CA ALA A 746 -1.03 -19.80 43.09
C ALA A 746 -2.47 -19.65 43.58
N ILE A 747 -3.27 -18.89 42.78
CA ILE A 747 -4.71 -18.80 43.06
C ILE A 747 -5.41 -20.00 42.44
N THR A 748 -5.84 -20.91 43.26
CA THR A 748 -6.55 -22.13 42.86
C THR A 748 -7.29 -22.78 44.01
N ASP A 749 -8.35 -23.51 43.79
CA ASP A 749 -9.06 -24.30 44.80
C ASP A 749 -8.37 -25.64 45.10
N LYS A 750 -7.32 -25.98 44.38
CA LYS A 750 -6.53 -27.17 44.66
C LYS A 750 -5.62 -26.94 45.89
N LYS A 751 -5.64 -27.87 46.83
CA LYS A 751 -4.84 -27.74 48.08
C LYS A 751 -3.32 -27.80 47.89
N LYS A 752 -2.85 -28.22 46.75
CA LYS A 752 -1.46 -28.31 46.35
C LYS A 752 -1.35 -28.46 44.88
N ILE A 753 -0.47 -27.71 44.24
CA ILE A 753 -0.11 -27.88 42.85
C ILE A 753 1.40 -27.97 42.68
N GLU A 754 1.82 -28.66 41.63
CA GLU A 754 3.19 -28.68 41.16
C GLU A 754 3.23 -27.93 39.87
N ILE A 755 4.09 -26.91 39.80
CA ILE A 755 4.29 -26.11 38.60
C ILE A 755 5.63 -26.54 38.02
N SER A 756 5.64 -26.88 36.75
CA SER A 756 6.86 -27.22 36.01
C SER A 756 7.27 -26.04 35.14
N TRP A 757 8.53 -25.65 35.21
CA TRP A 757 9.10 -24.57 34.45
C TRP A 757 10.58 -24.86 34.16
N ASP A 758 11.03 -24.77 32.93
CA ASP A 758 12.42 -25.00 32.48
C ASP A 758 13.09 -26.24 33.11
N GLU A 759 12.57 -27.41 32.93
CA GLU A 759 13.08 -28.67 33.53
C GLU A 759 13.01 -28.78 35.07
N MET A 760 12.55 -27.74 35.77
CA MET A 760 12.31 -27.77 37.21
C MET A 760 10.82 -27.96 37.52
N THR A 761 10.53 -28.67 38.61
CA THR A 761 9.17 -28.80 39.12
C THR A 761 9.17 -28.38 40.61
N GLU A 762 8.31 -27.46 40.94
CA GLU A 762 8.18 -26.91 42.29
C GLU A 762 6.75 -27.10 42.82
N SER A 763 6.66 -27.50 44.07
CA SER A 763 5.39 -27.55 44.81
C SER A 763 5.16 -26.17 45.45
N VAL A 764 4.11 -25.47 45.02
CA VAL A 764 3.85 -24.09 45.42
C VAL A 764 2.70 -23.99 46.43
N PRO A 765 2.68 -22.97 47.31
CA PRO A 765 1.53 -22.63 48.12
C PRO A 765 0.32 -22.31 47.26
N THR A 766 -0.87 -22.62 47.74
CA THR A 766 -2.12 -22.36 47.02
C THR A 766 -3.11 -21.65 47.93
N PHE A 767 -3.88 -20.75 47.33
CA PHE A 767 -5.01 -20.04 47.94
C PHE A 767 -6.21 -20.10 47.00
N SER A 768 -7.42 -20.39 47.57
CA SER A 768 -8.61 -19.95 46.82
C SER A 768 -8.63 -18.44 46.78
N PHE A 769 -9.28 -17.86 45.78
CA PHE A 769 -9.36 -16.40 45.63
C PHE A 769 -9.91 -15.74 46.90
N ARG A 770 -10.85 -16.38 47.55
CA ARG A 770 -11.41 -15.89 48.80
C ARG A 770 -10.43 -15.94 49.99
N GLU A 771 -9.71 -17.06 50.17
CA GLU A 771 -8.66 -17.18 51.18
C GLU A 771 -7.59 -16.12 50.97
N PHE A 772 -7.16 -15.89 49.74
CA PHE A 772 -6.21 -14.83 49.40
C PHE A 772 -6.72 -13.45 49.89
N LEU A 773 -7.96 -13.07 49.54
CA LEU A 773 -8.52 -11.81 49.97
C LEU A 773 -8.58 -11.67 51.49
N ASP A 774 -9.04 -12.72 52.17
CA ASP A 774 -9.20 -12.74 53.65
C ASP A 774 -7.86 -12.70 54.35
N GLU A 775 -6.86 -13.48 53.93
CA GLU A 775 -5.53 -13.49 54.52
C GLU A 775 -4.76 -12.19 54.33
N GLN A 776 -4.96 -11.51 53.17
CA GLN A 776 -4.31 -10.23 52.89
C GLN A 776 -5.10 -9.05 53.44
N GLY A 777 -6.32 -9.27 53.96
CA GLY A 777 -7.22 -8.22 54.44
C GLY A 777 -7.75 -7.31 53.36
N ILE A 778 -7.92 -7.83 52.15
CA ILE A 778 -8.35 -7.08 50.98
C ILE A 778 -9.88 -7.02 50.95
N ASN A 779 -10.42 -5.86 51.26
CA ASN A 779 -11.87 -5.61 51.23
C ASN A 779 -12.33 -4.83 50.02
N LYS A 780 -11.38 -4.27 49.24
CA LYS A 780 -11.63 -3.49 48.04
C LYS A 780 -10.47 -3.68 47.06
N ILE A 781 -10.81 -3.77 45.79
CA ILE A 781 -9.87 -3.74 44.67
C ILE A 781 -10.38 -2.70 43.69
N ASP A 782 -9.50 -1.83 43.21
CA ASP A 782 -9.85 -0.83 42.19
C ASP A 782 -9.43 -1.30 40.78
N PHE A 783 -8.36 -2.10 40.70
CA PHE A 783 -7.87 -2.70 39.45
C PHE A 783 -7.42 -4.14 39.69
N LEU A 784 -7.97 -5.09 38.95
CA LEU A 784 -7.57 -6.49 38.95
C LEU A 784 -6.98 -6.88 37.59
N LYS A 785 -5.70 -7.28 37.55
CA LYS A 785 -5.09 -8.03 36.47
C LYS A 785 -5.03 -9.49 36.84
N CYS A 786 -5.51 -10.37 35.98
CA CYS A 786 -5.48 -11.82 36.20
C CYS A 786 -5.01 -12.54 34.94
N ASP A 787 -3.84 -13.16 35.05
CA ASP A 787 -3.18 -13.91 34.00
C ASP A 787 -2.36 -15.01 34.72
N CYS A 788 -2.99 -16.15 34.90
CA CYS A 788 -2.55 -17.19 35.83
C CYS A 788 -2.36 -18.56 35.15
N GLU A 789 -2.17 -18.59 33.83
CA GLU A 789 -1.88 -19.82 33.08
C GLU A 789 -2.90 -20.95 33.40
N GLY A 790 -4.18 -20.61 33.37
CA GLY A 790 -5.31 -21.51 33.63
C GLY A 790 -5.90 -21.43 35.06
N GLY A 791 -5.36 -20.60 35.95
CA GLY A 791 -5.91 -20.27 37.28
C GLY A 791 -7.09 -19.27 37.21
N GLU A 792 -7.31 -18.59 36.10
CA GLU A 792 -8.38 -17.62 35.88
C GLU A 792 -9.75 -18.22 36.19
N TYR A 793 -9.95 -19.48 35.83
CA TYR A 793 -11.19 -20.20 36.11
C TYR A 793 -11.52 -20.40 37.59
N ASP A 794 -10.50 -20.40 38.45
CA ASP A 794 -10.64 -20.53 39.91
C ASP A 794 -10.90 -19.15 40.56
N VAL A 795 -10.52 -18.06 39.90
CA VAL A 795 -10.89 -16.68 40.28
C VAL A 795 -12.33 -16.37 39.85
N PHE A 796 -12.70 -16.68 38.59
CA PHE A 796 -13.99 -16.37 38.04
C PHE A 796 -15.03 -17.47 38.26
N GLN A 797 -15.27 -17.80 39.52
CA GLN A 797 -16.28 -18.76 39.96
C GLN A 797 -17.55 -18.06 40.42
N GLN A 798 -18.67 -18.80 40.41
CA GLN A 798 -19.97 -18.30 40.86
C GLN A 798 -19.93 -17.75 42.28
N SER A 799 -19.12 -18.35 43.17
CA SER A 799 -18.92 -17.90 44.55
C SER A 799 -18.26 -16.53 44.67
N ASN A 800 -17.53 -16.08 43.67
CA ASN A 800 -16.76 -14.85 43.71
C ASN A 800 -17.43 -13.69 42.97
N ILE A 801 -18.48 -13.96 42.20
CA ILE A 801 -19.14 -13.00 41.31
C ILE A 801 -19.58 -11.72 42.01
N GLU A 802 -20.20 -11.81 43.17
CA GLU A 802 -20.67 -10.63 43.91
C GLU A 802 -19.50 -9.71 44.31
N PHE A 803 -18.33 -10.27 44.62
CA PHE A 803 -17.16 -9.48 44.87
C PHE A 803 -16.53 -8.93 43.59
N LEU A 804 -16.41 -9.75 42.55
CA LEU A 804 -15.86 -9.33 41.26
C LEU A 804 -16.65 -8.15 40.66
N LYS A 805 -17.96 -8.13 40.82
CA LYS A 805 -18.81 -6.99 40.40
C LYS A 805 -18.54 -5.68 41.16
N THR A 806 -17.90 -5.75 42.31
CA THR A 806 -17.48 -4.56 43.08
C THR A 806 -16.18 -3.97 42.60
N ILE A 807 -15.41 -4.70 41.77
CA ILE A 807 -14.12 -4.26 41.25
C ILE A 807 -14.38 -3.40 40.02
N PRO A 808 -14.01 -2.10 40.02
CA PRO A 808 -14.29 -1.19 38.90
C PRO A 808 -13.67 -1.61 37.58
N LYS A 809 -12.44 -2.10 37.60
CA LYS A 809 -11.59 -2.37 36.44
C LYS A 809 -11.00 -3.77 36.55
N ILE A 810 -11.36 -4.67 35.62
CA ILE A 810 -10.83 -6.02 35.57
C ILE A 810 -10.30 -6.28 34.18
N VAL A 811 -9.07 -6.75 34.09
CA VAL A 811 -8.49 -7.32 32.86
C VAL A 811 -7.98 -8.71 33.17
N THR A 812 -8.31 -9.65 32.30
CA THR A 812 -7.93 -11.04 32.50
C THR A 812 -7.57 -11.68 31.17
N GLU A 813 -6.49 -12.46 31.17
CA GLU A 813 -6.10 -13.30 30.06
C GLU A 813 -6.57 -14.73 30.35
N PHE A 814 -7.37 -15.28 29.44
CA PHE A 814 -7.88 -16.64 29.52
C PHE A 814 -7.16 -17.55 28.56
N HIS A 815 -6.59 -18.63 29.10
CA HIS A 815 -5.94 -19.68 28.34
C HIS A 815 -6.96 -20.76 27.93
N LEU A 816 -7.20 -20.94 26.63
CA LEU A 816 -8.24 -21.79 26.07
C LEU A 816 -7.74 -23.17 25.67
N ASN A 817 -6.50 -23.28 25.23
CA ASN A 817 -5.88 -24.49 24.68
C ASN A 817 -4.60 -24.86 25.45
N ASN A 818 -4.74 -25.64 26.52
CA ASN A 818 -3.61 -26.36 27.08
C ASN A 818 -3.89 -27.86 27.04
N ASP A 819 -3.24 -28.58 26.11
CA ASP A 819 -3.01 -30.03 25.98
C ASP A 819 -4.15 -31.01 26.39
N SER A 820 -5.32 -30.54 26.74
CA SER A 820 -6.48 -31.36 27.03
C SER A 820 -7.77 -30.57 26.81
N ASN A 821 -8.80 -31.22 26.28
CA ASN A 821 -10.18 -30.74 26.16
C ASN A 821 -10.81 -30.17 27.45
N TYR A 822 -10.04 -30.06 28.51
CA TYR A 822 -10.48 -29.64 29.85
C TYR A 822 -10.66 -28.13 29.95
N HIS A 823 -9.75 -27.35 29.37
CA HIS A 823 -9.84 -25.88 29.38
C HIS A 823 -10.95 -25.39 28.45
N GLU A 824 -11.16 -26.07 27.31
CA GLU A 824 -12.26 -25.79 26.40
C GLU A 824 -13.62 -25.87 27.08
N CYS A 825 -13.87 -26.95 27.84
CA CYS A 825 -15.12 -27.09 28.57
C CYS A 825 -15.25 -26.03 29.67
N LYS A 826 -14.15 -25.64 30.32
CA LYS A 826 -14.15 -24.61 31.36
C LYS A 826 -14.48 -23.24 30.78
N PHE A 827 -13.86 -22.87 29.65
CA PHE A 827 -14.12 -21.59 29.01
C PHE A 827 -15.57 -21.49 28.53
N ARG A 828 -16.12 -22.52 27.89
CA ARG A 828 -17.54 -22.53 27.49
C ARG A 828 -18.45 -22.32 28.71
N TRP A 829 -18.19 -23.04 29.78
CA TRP A 829 -18.96 -22.86 31.01
C TRP A 829 -18.83 -21.46 31.61
N PHE A 830 -17.61 -20.94 31.69
CA PHE A 830 -17.34 -19.55 32.13
C PHE A 830 -18.06 -18.54 31.27
N ARG A 831 -17.92 -18.62 29.95
CA ARG A 831 -18.58 -17.76 28.99
C ARG A 831 -20.08 -17.73 29.22
N ASP A 832 -20.69 -18.90 29.25
CA ASP A 832 -22.16 -19.04 29.27
C ASP A 832 -22.76 -18.74 30.64
N ASN A 833 -22.04 -18.93 31.73
CA ASN A 833 -22.58 -18.81 33.09
C ASN A 833 -22.00 -17.66 33.92
N ILE A 834 -20.77 -17.25 33.70
CA ILE A 834 -20.08 -16.22 34.47
C ILE A 834 -20.00 -14.92 33.69
N LEU A 835 -19.46 -14.94 32.47
CA LEU A 835 -19.23 -13.73 31.70
C LEU A 835 -20.52 -13.00 31.34
N THR A 836 -21.61 -13.73 31.12
CA THR A 836 -22.95 -13.20 30.91
C THR A 836 -23.51 -12.38 32.07
N GLN A 837 -22.89 -12.46 33.25
CA GLN A 837 -23.32 -11.70 34.44
C GLN A 837 -22.70 -10.29 34.50
N PHE A 838 -21.83 -9.93 33.55
CA PHE A 838 -21.20 -8.61 33.44
C PHE A 838 -21.76 -7.88 32.22
N ASP A 839 -22.10 -6.60 32.39
CA ASP A 839 -22.81 -5.81 31.37
C ASP A 839 -21.86 -5.18 30.34
N ASN A 840 -20.64 -4.81 30.76
CA ASN A 840 -19.69 -4.08 29.91
C ASN A 840 -18.37 -4.84 29.78
N ILE A 841 -18.31 -5.70 28.76
CA ILE A 841 -17.15 -6.53 28.44
C ILE A 841 -16.61 -6.17 27.06
N GLN A 842 -15.28 -6.28 26.91
CA GLN A 842 -14.57 -6.28 25.64
C GLN A 842 -13.70 -7.52 25.56
N VAL A 843 -13.54 -8.11 24.37
CA VAL A 843 -12.78 -9.36 24.17
C VAL A 843 -11.83 -9.18 23.00
N PHE A 844 -10.56 -9.44 23.25
CA PHE A 844 -9.48 -9.26 22.28
C PHE A 844 -8.64 -10.52 22.17
N SER A 845 -8.07 -10.77 20.98
CA SER A 845 -6.96 -11.70 20.83
C SER A 845 -5.70 -11.10 21.47
N VAL A 846 -4.69 -11.91 21.72
CA VAL A 846 -3.36 -11.46 22.21
C VAL A 846 -2.72 -10.46 21.24
N ASP A 847 -2.97 -10.59 19.92
CA ASP A 847 -2.53 -9.64 18.88
C ASP A 847 -3.31 -8.31 18.91
N GLY A 848 -4.27 -8.14 19.82
CA GLY A 848 -5.01 -6.91 20.00
C GLY A 848 -6.17 -6.69 19.03
N VAL A 849 -6.68 -7.72 18.38
CA VAL A 849 -7.86 -7.66 17.50
C VAL A 849 -9.13 -7.85 18.33
N ASP A 850 -10.14 -6.97 18.12
CA ASP A 850 -11.47 -7.14 18.74
C ASP A 850 -12.15 -8.39 18.17
N ILE A 851 -12.35 -9.39 19.02
CA ILE A 851 -12.97 -10.67 18.68
C ILE A 851 -14.27 -10.92 19.46
N LYS A 852 -14.82 -9.91 20.10
CA LYS A 852 -16.09 -10.01 20.86
C LYS A 852 -17.24 -10.50 20.01
N TRP A 853 -17.27 -10.17 18.73
CA TRP A 853 -18.30 -10.62 17.78
C TRP A 853 -18.31 -12.14 17.58
N ASP A 854 -17.16 -12.80 17.76
CA ASP A 854 -16.97 -14.24 17.57
C ASP A 854 -17.10 -15.04 18.88
N LEU A 855 -17.09 -14.37 20.03
CA LEU A 855 -17.10 -14.98 21.36
C LEU A 855 -18.17 -16.09 21.54
N TRP A 856 -19.34 -15.91 20.96
CA TRP A 856 -20.47 -16.83 21.09
C TRP A 856 -20.51 -17.89 20.00
N ASN A 857 -19.56 -17.91 19.08
CA ASN A 857 -19.46 -18.93 18.05
C ASN A 857 -18.94 -20.24 18.63
N ASP A 858 -19.47 -21.37 18.16
CA ASP A 858 -19.05 -22.69 18.67
C ASP A 858 -17.58 -23.00 18.34
N HIS A 859 -17.05 -22.39 17.29
CA HIS A 859 -15.67 -22.57 16.84
C HIS A 859 -14.66 -21.60 17.50
N PHE A 860 -15.10 -20.71 18.38
CA PHE A 860 -14.23 -19.69 19.01
C PHE A 860 -12.97 -20.31 19.63
N ILE A 861 -13.13 -21.39 20.39
CA ILE A 861 -12.05 -22.07 21.11
C ILE A 861 -11.10 -22.84 20.18
N GLU A 862 -11.54 -23.15 18.94
CA GLU A 862 -10.70 -23.81 17.94
C GLU A 862 -9.73 -22.82 17.28
N TYR A 863 -10.08 -21.53 17.25
CA TYR A 863 -9.30 -20.48 16.57
C TYR A 863 -8.37 -19.73 17.51
N TYR A 864 -8.74 -19.58 18.79
CA TYR A 864 -7.99 -18.77 19.75
C TYR A 864 -7.42 -19.66 20.86
N SER A 865 -6.10 -19.58 21.09
CA SER A 865 -5.43 -20.26 22.21
C SER A 865 -5.58 -19.46 23.50
N GLU A 866 -5.60 -18.14 23.39
CA GLU A 866 -5.61 -17.19 24.48
C GLU A 866 -6.47 -15.99 24.10
N VAL A 867 -7.18 -15.41 25.08
CA VAL A 867 -8.00 -14.24 24.88
C VAL A 867 -7.93 -13.29 26.06
N ILE A 868 -7.93 -11.98 25.79
CA ILE A 868 -7.93 -10.95 26.80
C ILE A 868 -9.32 -10.36 26.95
N ILE A 869 -9.86 -10.42 28.17
CA ILE A 869 -11.21 -9.93 28.51
C ILE A 869 -11.08 -8.74 29.45
N TYR A 870 -11.68 -7.65 29.06
CA TYR A 870 -11.83 -6.45 29.90
C TYR A 870 -13.25 -6.35 30.42
N ILE A 871 -13.41 -6.10 31.71
CA ILE A 871 -14.69 -5.93 32.38
C ILE A 871 -14.69 -4.56 33.07
N ASP A 872 -15.56 -3.67 32.66
CA ASP A 872 -15.68 -2.32 33.21
C ASP A 872 -16.97 -2.21 34.05
N ASN A 873 -16.85 -2.26 35.38
CA ASN A 873 -17.94 -2.19 36.32
C ASN A 873 -18.18 -0.77 36.90
N ARG A 874 -17.62 0.28 36.29
CA ARG A 874 -17.69 1.66 36.80
C ARG A 874 -19.03 2.35 36.64
N LYS A 875 -20.04 1.70 36.11
CA LYS A 875 -21.37 2.27 35.91
C LYS A 875 -22.35 1.94 37.01
#